data_cc46f12044f60b22871ff8f56f1d3cef
#
_entry.id   cc46f12044f60b22871ff8f56f1d3cef
#
_cell.length_a   1.000
_cell.length_b   1.000
_cell.length_c   1.000
_cell.angle_alpha   90.00
_cell.angle_beta   90.00
_cell.angle_gamma   90.00
#
_symmetry.space_group_name_H-M   'P 1'
#
loop_
_entity.id
_entity.type
_entity.pdbx_description
1 polymer ?
#
loop_
_entity_poly.entity_id
_entity_poly.type
_entity_poly.pdbx_seq_one_letter_code
_entity_poly.pdbx_strand_id
1 'polypeptide(L)'
;MKYVIIGGVAGGATAAARLRRVDEMAEILLLEKGPYISYANCGLPYYIGGVIAEREKLLVQTPESFGKRFRIDVRVQNEVIAIHPKNKTVTIRNVEGKEYDESYDKLLLSPGANPVKPPLEGINSEGIFTLRNVEDTDHIKAYISDKQVKRAVVVGAGFIGLEMAENLHHAGVHVSVVEMGNQVMAPIDFSMAAPIHQHLLQKGVSLYLEEGVTHFKRTDNGIPVFLKSGKAIPADMVLLSIGVRPATALAQQAGLKLGEMGGIWVDEHLETSEKDIYAVGDAIEYPHPLTGKPWLNYLANPANRQGRIVADNMVFGNTVSYEGAIGTSIAKVFDMTVASTGLAAKRLKQWGMEYQSSVTHSASHAGYYPDALPLTLKLTFHPKTGKLYGAQCIGYEGVDKRIDQIAGLIKRGGTVYDLMETEHTYAPPFSSAKDPIAIGGYVASNIISGAMPVISWRELVEEKDKVMLIDTRTPEEFSFGTIPGAVNIPLDEMREHLAEIPTDKPVVLFCAVGLRGYLSLRILMGCGYRNVRNLIGGYKTYSTATAPLPSLSAPAGGGSSSSSVEAATDDVPADASVSKKETLKINACGLQCPGPIMQVKKAMDSIAVGERVEIVATDAGFARDASAWCDTTGNKLIEKHDEKGRYTVVIEKGAPACTSASNVSAAGGRGKTLILFSDDLDKALATFVLANLSLIHISEPTRLQLIS
;
A
#
# COMPACT_ATOMS: atom_id res chain seq x y z
N MET A 1 -5.57 -31.81 35.67
CA MET A 1 -4.71 -30.59 35.57
C MET A 1 -5.59 -29.40 35.32
N LYS A 2 -5.35 -28.27 35.97
CA LYS A 2 -6.12 -27.04 35.81
C LYS A 2 -5.32 -26.01 35.01
N TYR A 3 -5.84 -25.65 33.84
CA TYR A 3 -5.29 -24.64 32.95
C TYR A 3 -6.09 -23.34 33.07
N VAL A 4 -5.42 -22.22 33.34
CA VAL A 4 -6.04 -20.89 33.32
C VAL A 4 -5.49 -20.10 32.17
N ILE A 5 -6.38 -19.46 31.40
CA ILE A 5 -6.05 -18.70 30.19
C ILE A 5 -6.55 -17.28 30.37
N ILE A 6 -5.70 -16.29 30.22
CA ILE A 6 -6.01 -14.87 30.31
C ILE A 6 -6.05 -14.27 28.91
N GLY A 7 -7.24 -13.86 28.47
CA GLY A 7 -7.51 -13.33 27.13
C GLY A 7 -8.10 -14.37 26.17
N GLY A 8 -9.29 -14.09 25.67
CA GLY A 8 -10.14 -15.03 24.95
C GLY A 8 -10.21 -14.84 23.43
N VAL A 9 -9.22 -14.15 22.79
CA VAL A 9 -9.26 -13.91 21.33
C VAL A 9 -8.31 -14.91 20.61
N ALA A 10 -7.52 -14.50 19.63
CA ALA A 10 -6.79 -15.38 18.72
C ALA A 10 -5.95 -16.48 19.42
N GLY A 11 -4.94 -16.09 20.19
CA GLY A 11 -4.02 -17.04 20.83
C GLY A 11 -4.70 -17.85 21.93
N GLY A 12 -5.39 -17.17 22.85
CA GLY A 12 -6.02 -17.79 24.00
C GLY A 12 -7.17 -18.72 23.65
N ALA A 13 -8.10 -18.29 22.78
CA ALA A 13 -9.20 -19.14 22.34
C ALA A 13 -8.71 -20.38 21.56
N THR A 14 -7.68 -20.21 20.70
CA THR A 14 -7.06 -21.33 19.99
C THR A 14 -6.40 -22.32 20.95
N ALA A 15 -5.67 -21.81 21.95
CA ALA A 15 -5.05 -22.65 22.97
C ALA A 15 -6.10 -23.40 23.81
N ALA A 16 -7.14 -22.71 24.27
CA ALA A 16 -8.23 -23.33 25.05
C ALA A 16 -8.90 -24.48 24.30
N ALA A 17 -9.28 -24.23 23.04
CA ALA A 17 -9.86 -25.27 22.20
C ALA A 17 -8.87 -26.42 21.89
N ARG A 18 -7.56 -26.15 21.79
CA ARG A 18 -6.54 -27.19 21.58
C ARG A 18 -6.30 -28.00 22.85
N LEU A 19 -6.19 -27.36 24.00
CA LEU A 19 -6.05 -28.02 25.31
C LEU A 19 -7.11 -29.06 25.51
N ARG A 20 -8.41 -28.75 25.29
CA ARG A 20 -9.49 -29.74 25.39
C ARG A 20 -9.31 -30.92 24.47
N ARG A 21 -8.84 -30.69 23.23
CA ARG A 21 -8.63 -31.76 22.25
C ARG A 21 -7.49 -32.72 22.60
N VAL A 22 -6.51 -32.25 23.40
CA VAL A 22 -5.34 -33.05 23.77
C VAL A 22 -5.41 -33.55 25.23
N ASP A 23 -6.26 -32.96 26.06
CA ASP A 23 -6.55 -33.38 27.45
C ASP A 23 -8.07 -33.24 27.72
N GLU A 24 -8.82 -34.29 27.47
CA GLU A 24 -10.28 -34.29 27.69
C GLU A 24 -10.70 -34.16 29.17
N MET A 25 -9.80 -34.54 30.11
CA MET A 25 -10.09 -34.53 31.54
C MET A 25 -9.62 -33.23 32.24
N ALA A 26 -9.00 -32.31 31.49
CA ALA A 26 -8.51 -31.06 32.06
C ALA A 26 -9.66 -30.19 32.56
N GLU A 27 -9.38 -29.43 33.65
CA GLU A 27 -10.16 -28.25 34.01
C GLU A 27 -9.57 -27.07 33.26
N ILE A 28 -10.39 -26.39 32.43
CA ILE A 28 -9.94 -25.27 31.63
C ILE A 28 -10.82 -24.06 31.95
N LEU A 29 -10.16 -22.97 32.42
CA LEU A 29 -10.78 -21.70 32.73
C LEU A 29 -10.26 -20.65 31.75
N LEU A 30 -11.15 -19.99 31.01
CA LEU A 30 -10.85 -18.87 30.13
C LEU A 30 -11.41 -17.58 30.71
N LEU A 31 -10.54 -16.64 31.01
CA LEU A 31 -10.88 -15.32 31.58
C LEU A 31 -10.72 -14.24 30.53
N GLU A 32 -11.77 -13.48 30.30
CA GLU A 32 -11.78 -12.34 29.38
C GLU A 32 -12.37 -11.12 30.08
N LYS A 33 -11.65 -9.99 30.00
CA LYS A 33 -12.09 -8.73 30.63
C LYS A 33 -13.26 -8.06 29.88
N GLY A 34 -13.31 -8.25 28.55
CA GLY A 34 -14.42 -7.77 27.72
C GLY A 34 -15.61 -8.74 27.72
N PRO A 35 -16.73 -8.34 27.10
CA PRO A 35 -17.93 -9.19 27.00
C PRO A 35 -17.84 -10.26 25.90
N TYR A 36 -16.83 -10.24 25.04
CA TYR A 36 -16.72 -11.08 23.86
C TYR A 36 -15.42 -11.86 23.82
N ILE A 37 -15.50 -13.13 23.40
CA ILE A 37 -14.37 -13.99 23.05
C ILE A 37 -14.36 -14.28 21.56
N SER A 38 -13.24 -14.74 21.03
CA SER A 38 -13.15 -15.34 19.67
C SER A 38 -13.88 -14.52 18.59
N TYR A 39 -13.70 -13.21 18.59
CA TYR A 39 -14.27 -12.34 17.58
C TYR A 39 -13.28 -12.02 16.45
N ALA A 40 -13.81 -11.64 15.29
CA ALA A 40 -13.05 -11.28 14.09
C ALA A 40 -12.43 -9.89 14.23
N ASN A 41 -11.31 -9.77 14.96
CA ASN A 41 -10.63 -8.50 15.21
C ASN A 41 -10.29 -7.74 13.91
N CYS A 42 -9.80 -8.46 12.89
CA CYS A 42 -9.52 -7.86 11.59
C CYS A 42 -10.80 -7.51 10.77
N GLY A 43 -11.98 -7.93 11.22
CA GLY A 43 -13.26 -7.60 10.59
C GLY A 43 -13.86 -6.27 11.06
N LEU A 44 -13.33 -5.70 12.14
CA LEU A 44 -13.90 -4.51 12.78
C LEU A 44 -13.97 -3.29 11.84
N PRO A 45 -12.92 -2.91 11.09
CA PRO A 45 -12.99 -1.83 10.12
C PRO A 45 -14.06 -2.06 9.04
N TYR A 46 -14.16 -3.29 8.55
CA TYR A 46 -15.10 -3.66 7.48
C TYR A 46 -16.58 -3.64 7.94
N TYR A 47 -16.84 -3.89 9.23
CA TYR A 47 -18.17 -3.71 9.80
C TYR A 47 -18.50 -2.22 9.97
N ILE A 48 -17.55 -1.38 10.35
CA ILE A 48 -17.75 0.08 10.42
C ILE A 48 -18.12 0.63 9.04
N GLY A 49 -17.41 0.23 7.99
CA GLY A 49 -17.65 0.61 6.59
C GLY A 49 -18.87 -0.03 5.93
N GLY A 50 -19.54 -0.99 6.60
CA GLY A 50 -20.72 -1.66 6.07
C GLY A 50 -20.44 -2.81 5.10
N VAL A 51 -19.18 -3.15 4.81
CA VAL A 51 -18.80 -4.34 4.01
C VAL A 51 -19.26 -5.62 4.70
N ILE A 52 -19.05 -5.71 6.01
CA ILE A 52 -19.69 -6.72 6.86
C ILE A 52 -20.98 -6.08 7.38
N ALA A 53 -22.12 -6.51 6.86
CA ALA A 53 -23.40 -5.89 7.18
C ALA A 53 -23.95 -6.28 8.56
N GLU A 54 -23.74 -7.52 8.98
CA GLU A 54 -24.29 -8.11 10.20
C GLU A 54 -23.24 -8.14 11.31
N ARG A 55 -23.53 -7.50 12.43
CA ARG A 55 -22.64 -7.43 13.59
C ARG A 55 -22.26 -8.81 14.15
N GLU A 56 -23.23 -9.70 14.17
CA GLU A 56 -23.11 -11.06 14.71
C GLU A 56 -22.06 -11.89 13.96
N LYS A 57 -21.77 -11.55 12.70
CA LYS A 57 -20.69 -12.18 11.91
C LYS A 57 -19.28 -11.86 12.44
N LEU A 58 -19.15 -10.81 13.25
CA LEU A 58 -17.91 -10.55 13.96
C LEU A 58 -17.65 -11.55 15.08
N LEU A 59 -18.71 -12.14 15.66
CA LEU A 59 -18.63 -13.06 16.79
C LEU A 59 -18.44 -14.48 16.26
N VAL A 60 -17.20 -14.92 16.08
CA VAL A 60 -16.88 -16.26 15.56
C VAL A 60 -17.37 -17.35 16.50
N GLN A 61 -17.30 -17.14 17.82
CA GLN A 61 -17.88 -17.99 18.86
C GLN A 61 -18.45 -17.10 19.98
N THR A 62 -19.59 -17.53 20.54
CA THR A 62 -20.08 -16.94 21.80
C THR A 62 -19.52 -17.66 23.01
N PRO A 63 -19.43 -17.02 24.19
CA PRO A 63 -18.99 -17.68 25.43
C PRO A 63 -19.73 -18.99 25.70
N GLU A 64 -21.09 -19.00 25.52
CA GLU A 64 -21.93 -20.14 25.78
C GLU A 64 -21.67 -21.28 24.78
N SER A 65 -21.61 -20.98 23.48
CA SER A 65 -21.36 -21.97 22.44
C SER A 65 -19.97 -22.60 22.56
N PHE A 66 -18.95 -21.76 22.86
CA PHE A 66 -17.58 -22.19 23.05
C PHE A 66 -17.42 -23.02 24.33
N GLY A 67 -17.97 -22.54 25.45
CA GLY A 67 -17.98 -23.25 26.73
C GLY A 67 -18.66 -24.62 26.64
N LYS A 68 -19.84 -24.69 26.02
CA LYS A 68 -20.58 -25.95 25.81
C LYS A 68 -19.82 -26.91 24.91
N ARG A 69 -19.32 -26.43 23.77
CA ARG A 69 -18.66 -27.30 22.75
C ARG A 69 -17.37 -27.90 23.27
N PHE A 70 -16.57 -27.12 24.00
CA PHE A 70 -15.24 -27.51 24.46
C PHE A 70 -15.19 -27.82 25.96
N ARG A 71 -16.32 -27.80 26.68
CA ARG A 71 -16.40 -27.99 28.13
C ARG A 71 -15.38 -27.13 28.86
N ILE A 72 -15.38 -25.81 28.55
CA ILE A 72 -14.50 -24.80 29.11
C ILE A 72 -15.35 -23.89 30.01
N ASP A 73 -14.86 -23.56 31.19
CA ASP A 73 -15.42 -22.47 32.02
C ASP A 73 -14.97 -21.15 31.37
N VAL A 74 -15.90 -20.45 30.71
CA VAL A 74 -15.65 -19.17 30.04
C VAL A 74 -16.27 -18.06 30.87
N ARG A 75 -15.43 -17.21 31.45
CA ARG A 75 -15.87 -16.06 32.24
C ARG A 75 -15.48 -14.76 31.54
N VAL A 76 -16.45 -14.15 30.88
CA VAL A 76 -16.33 -12.81 30.30
C VAL A 76 -16.61 -11.75 31.35
N GLN A 77 -16.14 -10.50 31.13
CA GLN A 77 -16.21 -9.39 32.09
C GLN A 77 -15.59 -9.74 33.43
N ASN A 78 -14.54 -10.57 33.39
CA ASN A 78 -13.73 -10.99 34.53
C ASN A 78 -12.28 -10.66 34.26
N GLU A 79 -11.80 -9.51 34.80
CA GLU A 79 -10.46 -9.02 34.60
C GLU A 79 -9.50 -9.63 35.61
N VAL A 80 -8.45 -10.28 35.13
CA VAL A 80 -7.32 -10.66 35.99
C VAL A 80 -6.53 -9.41 36.31
N ILE A 81 -6.42 -9.10 37.62
CA ILE A 81 -5.77 -7.89 38.11
C ILE A 81 -4.41 -8.17 38.79
N ALA A 82 -4.16 -9.41 39.18
CA ALA A 82 -2.86 -9.84 39.73
C ALA A 82 -2.58 -11.31 39.41
N ILE A 83 -1.30 -11.67 39.30
CA ILE A 83 -0.78 -13.04 39.23
C ILE A 83 0.15 -13.26 40.38
N HIS A 84 -0.01 -14.37 41.09
CA HIS A 84 0.81 -14.79 42.21
C HIS A 84 1.57 -16.08 41.88
N PRO A 85 2.73 -16.00 41.19
CA PRO A 85 3.44 -17.20 40.70
C PRO A 85 3.78 -18.21 41.77
N LYS A 86 4.23 -17.74 42.96
CA LYS A 86 4.61 -18.62 44.09
C LYS A 86 3.45 -19.43 44.66
N ASN A 87 2.24 -18.86 44.64
CA ASN A 87 1.02 -19.51 45.14
C ASN A 87 0.26 -20.22 44.01
N LYS A 88 0.67 -20.05 42.75
CA LYS A 88 -0.04 -20.50 41.56
C LYS A 88 -1.51 -20.08 41.59
N THR A 89 -1.78 -18.80 41.85
CA THR A 89 -3.12 -18.21 41.84
C THR A 89 -3.14 -16.92 40.99
N VAL A 90 -4.33 -16.58 40.49
CA VAL A 90 -4.63 -15.29 39.88
C VAL A 90 -5.77 -14.63 40.65
N THR A 91 -5.67 -13.31 40.87
CA THR A 91 -6.77 -12.51 41.44
C THR A 91 -7.59 -11.91 40.31
N ILE A 92 -8.90 -12.11 40.33
CA ILE A 92 -9.85 -11.73 39.31
C ILE A 92 -10.83 -10.72 39.92
N ARG A 93 -11.13 -9.68 39.15
CA ARG A 93 -12.20 -8.72 39.45
C ARG A 93 -13.32 -8.88 38.44
N ASN A 94 -14.53 -9.15 38.92
CA ASN A 94 -15.72 -9.25 38.06
C ASN A 94 -16.33 -7.85 37.78
N VAL A 95 -17.37 -7.81 36.93
CA VAL A 95 -18.08 -6.56 36.55
C VAL A 95 -18.71 -5.83 37.74
N GLU A 96 -19.05 -6.53 38.82
CA GLU A 96 -19.60 -5.95 40.06
C GLU A 96 -18.50 -5.37 40.98
N GLY A 97 -17.23 -5.48 40.58
CA GLY A 97 -16.07 -5.06 41.40
C GLY A 97 -15.68 -6.05 42.48
N LYS A 98 -16.28 -7.23 42.57
CA LYS A 98 -15.91 -8.26 43.52
C LYS A 98 -14.63 -8.95 43.07
N GLU A 99 -13.69 -9.08 44.00
CA GLU A 99 -12.43 -9.79 43.81
C GLU A 99 -12.50 -11.20 44.35
N TYR A 100 -11.87 -12.15 43.61
CA TYR A 100 -11.74 -13.55 44.04
C TYR A 100 -10.49 -14.17 43.39
N ASP A 101 -9.99 -15.24 43.99
CA ASP A 101 -8.82 -15.96 43.50
C ASP A 101 -9.16 -17.25 42.84
N GLU A 102 -8.41 -17.61 41.78
CA GLU A 102 -8.42 -18.90 41.12
C GLU A 102 -7.02 -19.50 41.10
N SER A 103 -6.93 -20.79 41.42
CA SER A 103 -5.68 -21.52 41.34
C SER A 103 -5.44 -22.07 39.93
N TYR A 104 -4.20 -22.31 39.58
CA TYR A 104 -3.81 -22.96 38.32
C TYR A 104 -2.67 -23.96 38.53
N ASP A 105 -2.62 -25.01 37.72
CA ASP A 105 -1.42 -25.82 37.54
C ASP A 105 -0.51 -25.18 36.47
N LYS A 106 -1.08 -24.69 35.37
CA LYS A 106 -0.40 -23.94 34.32
C LYS A 106 -1.23 -22.73 33.88
N LEU A 107 -0.55 -21.62 33.57
CA LEU A 107 -1.14 -20.35 33.21
C LEU A 107 -0.71 -19.94 31.80
N LEU A 108 -1.65 -19.46 31.00
CA LEU A 108 -1.39 -18.86 29.69
C LEU A 108 -1.79 -17.40 29.67
N LEU A 109 -0.85 -16.52 29.30
CA LEU A 109 -1.07 -15.10 29.06
C LEU A 109 -1.28 -14.82 27.57
N SER A 110 -2.46 -14.29 27.21
CA SER A 110 -2.79 -13.86 25.85
C SER A 110 -3.48 -12.48 25.85
N PRO A 111 -2.93 -11.45 26.55
CA PRO A 111 -3.60 -10.17 26.75
C PRO A 111 -3.59 -9.28 25.50
N GLY A 112 -2.82 -9.64 24.45
CA GLY A 112 -2.69 -8.90 23.22
C GLY A 112 -1.90 -7.59 23.37
N ALA A 113 -2.29 -6.56 22.59
CA ALA A 113 -1.68 -5.24 22.60
C ALA A 113 -2.71 -4.13 22.77
N ASN A 114 -2.30 -2.98 23.26
CA ASN A 114 -3.15 -1.80 23.44
C ASN A 114 -2.80 -0.71 22.42
N PRO A 115 -3.81 0.01 21.85
CA PRO A 115 -3.56 1.18 21.04
C PRO A 115 -2.74 2.24 21.78
N VAL A 116 -1.82 2.88 21.07
CA VAL A 116 -1.04 3.99 21.62
C VAL A 116 -1.90 5.24 21.66
N LYS A 117 -1.98 5.88 22.81
CA LYS A 117 -2.65 7.16 23.05
C LYS A 117 -1.67 8.12 23.72
N PRO A 118 -1.01 9.04 22.96
CA PRO A 118 -0.01 9.95 23.51
C PRO A 118 -0.69 11.05 24.34
N PRO A 119 0.03 11.67 25.29
CA PRO A 119 -0.52 12.72 26.15
C PRO A 119 -0.62 14.06 25.42
N LEU A 120 -1.47 14.14 24.38
CA LEU A 120 -1.74 15.38 23.65
C LEU A 120 -2.96 16.11 24.26
N GLU A 121 -2.89 17.45 24.26
CA GLU A 121 -4.03 18.27 24.67
C GLU A 121 -5.27 17.96 23.83
N GLY A 122 -6.42 17.80 24.48
CA GLY A 122 -7.68 17.52 23.84
C GLY A 122 -7.90 16.07 23.38
N ILE A 123 -6.96 15.16 23.56
CA ILE A 123 -7.02 13.77 23.06
C ILE A 123 -8.17 12.93 23.66
N ASN A 124 -8.71 13.35 24.80
CA ASN A 124 -9.84 12.69 25.46
C ASN A 124 -11.20 13.32 25.11
N SER A 125 -11.24 14.24 24.16
CA SER A 125 -12.50 14.84 23.70
C SER A 125 -13.42 13.80 23.07
N GLU A 126 -14.73 13.96 23.23
CA GLU A 126 -15.73 13.15 22.53
C GLU A 126 -15.51 13.24 21.01
N GLY A 127 -15.59 12.11 20.31
CA GLY A 127 -15.36 11.99 18.88
C GLY A 127 -13.90 11.67 18.50
N ILE A 128 -13.02 11.46 19.49
CA ILE A 128 -11.67 10.94 19.26
C ILE A 128 -11.61 9.49 19.72
N PHE A 129 -11.31 8.57 18.80
CA PHE A 129 -11.40 7.14 19.01
C PHE A 129 -10.06 6.43 18.78
N THR A 130 -9.93 5.29 19.39
CA THR A 130 -9.03 4.20 18.99
C THR A 130 -9.87 3.00 18.60
N LEU A 131 -9.35 2.06 17.83
CA LEU A 131 -10.05 0.83 17.45
C LEU A 131 -9.26 -0.39 17.94
N ARG A 132 -9.89 -1.22 18.80
CA ARG A 132 -9.29 -2.43 19.30
C ARG A 132 -10.26 -3.61 19.39
N ASN A 133 -11.50 -3.38 19.83
CA ASN A 133 -12.46 -4.43 20.16
C ASN A 133 -13.85 -4.13 19.58
N VAL A 134 -14.82 -5.01 19.87
CA VAL A 134 -16.18 -4.88 19.36
C VAL A 134 -16.88 -3.66 19.93
N GLU A 135 -16.66 -3.34 21.21
CA GLU A 135 -17.26 -2.16 21.87
C GLU A 135 -16.78 -0.86 21.24
N ASP A 136 -15.47 -0.73 20.95
CA ASP A 136 -14.95 0.44 20.21
C ASP A 136 -15.64 0.57 18.85
N THR A 137 -15.83 -0.56 18.17
CA THR A 137 -16.48 -0.62 16.85
C THR A 137 -17.93 -0.16 16.91
N ASP A 138 -18.69 -0.65 17.90
CA ASP A 138 -20.07 -0.26 18.13
C ASP A 138 -20.17 1.25 18.41
N HIS A 139 -19.28 1.78 19.26
CA HIS A 139 -19.22 3.21 19.59
C HIS A 139 -18.88 4.06 18.36
N ILE A 140 -17.90 3.66 17.56
CA ILE A 140 -17.50 4.39 16.34
C ILE A 140 -18.65 4.40 15.34
N LYS A 141 -19.27 3.24 15.09
CA LYS A 141 -20.38 3.12 14.13
C LYS A 141 -21.60 3.92 14.56
N ALA A 142 -21.98 3.86 15.84
CA ALA A 142 -23.04 4.67 16.39
C ALA A 142 -22.74 6.17 16.27
N TYR A 143 -21.51 6.60 16.61
CA TYR A 143 -21.11 8.00 16.51
C TYR A 143 -21.19 8.52 15.07
N ILE A 144 -20.74 7.73 14.08
CA ILE A 144 -20.83 8.10 12.66
C ILE A 144 -22.29 8.36 12.27
N SER A 145 -23.21 7.47 12.67
CA SER A 145 -24.64 7.57 12.37
C SER A 145 -25.30 8.72 13.12
N ASP A 146 -25.16 8.77 14.44
CA ASP A 146 -25.87 9.71 15.31
C ASP A 146 -25.44 11.17 15.09
N LYS A 147 -24.15 11.39 14.88
CA LYS A 147 -23.59 12.71 14.61
C LYS A 147 -23.52 13.05 13.13
N GLN A 148 -23.95 12.14 12.23
CA GLN A 148 -23.89 12.32 10.77
C GLN A 148 -22.52 12.82 10.32
N VAL A 149 -21.47 12.13 10.72
CA VAL A 149 -20.07 12.47 10.46
C VAL A 149 -19.84 12.64 8.96
N LYS A 150 -19.29 13.77 8.55
CA LYS A 150 -18.94 14.08 7.15
C LYS A 150 -17.44 14.10 6.91
N ARG A 151 -16.64 14.41 7.93
CA ARG A 151 -15.20 14.59 7.84
C ARG A 151 -14.53 13.81 8.95
N ALA A 152 -13.59 12.93 8.59
CA ALA A 152 -12.78 12.21 9.55
C ALA A 152 -11.29 12.47 9.33
N VAL A 153 -10.54 12.56 10.41
CA VAL A 153 -9.07 12.55 10.37
C VAL A 153 -8.59 11.23 10.97
N VAL A 154 -7.85 10.47 10.17
CA VAL A 154 -7.13 9.27 10.61
C VAL A 154 -5.68 9.66 10.89
N VAL A 155 -5.26 9.53 12.14
CA VAL A 155 -3.89 9.82 12.57
C VAL A 155 -3.10 8.52 12.62
N GLY A 156 -2.10 8.40 11.73
CA GLY A 156 -1.30 7.19 11.49
C GLY A 156 -1.76 6.42 10.26
N ALA A 157 -0.83 6.15 9.35
CA ALA A 157 -1.04 5.51 8.06
C ALA A 157 -0.49 4.07 8.00
N GLY A 158 -0.59 3.34 9.11
CA GLY A 158 -0.33 1.89 9.16
C GLY A 158 -1.51 1.07 8.61
N PHE A 159 -1.47 -0.26 8.82
CA PHE A 159 -2.52 -1.19 8.37
C PHE A 159 -3.92 -0.75 8.81
N ILE A 160 -4.13 -0.62 10.14
CA ILE A 160 -5.44 -0.26 10.71
C ILE A 160 -5.89 1.13 10.21
N GLY A 161 -4.96 2.09 10.12
CA GLY A 161 -5.28 3.45 9.66
C GLY A 161 -5.76 3.48 8.22
N LEU A 162 -5.13 2.74 7.32
CA LEU A 162 -5.53 2.67 5.91
C LEU A 162 -6.82 1.87 5.70
N GLU A 163 -7.00 0.74 6.42
CA GLU A 163 -8.27 0.00 6.41
C GLU A 163 -9.43 0.87 6.91
N MET A 164 -9.20 1.64 7.98
CA MET A 164 -10.22 2.57 8.47
C MET A 164 -10.46 3.74 7.50
N ALA A 165 -9.41 4.26 6.86
CA ALA A 165 -9.58 5.32 5.85
C ALA A 165 -10.47 4.85 4.68
N GLU A 166 -10.23 3.64 4.16
CA GLU A 166 -11.07 3.02 3.14
C GLU A 166 -12.50 2.84 3.63
N ASN A 167 -12.69 2.27 4.83
CA ASN A 167 -14.02 1.92 5.32
C ASN A 167 -14.84 3.15 5.73
N LEU A 168 -14.21 4.19 6.26
CA LEU A 168 -14.86 5.50 6.49
C LEU A 168 -15.26 6.16 5.17
N HIS A 169 -14.42 6.08 4.16
CA HIS A 169 -14.74 6.58 2.82
C HIS A 169 -15.94 5.82 2.21
N HIS A 170 -16.00 4.49 2.34
CA HIS A 170 -17.16 3.68 1.92
C HIS A 170 -18.44 4.08 2.67
N ALA A 171 -18.34 4.50 3.92
CA ALA A 171 -19.45 5.03 4.69
C ALA A 171 -19.86 6.46 4.29
N GLY A 172 -19.27 7.03 3.23
CA GLY A 172 -19.58 8.37 2.72
C GLY A 172 -18.90 9.52 3.48
N VAL A 173 -17.85 9.24 4.25
CA VAL A 173 -17.11 10.23 5.03
C VAL A 173 -15.89 10.71 4.23
N HIS A 174 -15.66 12.03 4.18
CA HIS A 174 -14.42 12.59 3.64
C HIS A 174 -13.25 12.33 4.60
N VAL A 175 -12.22 11.66 4.12
CA VAL A 175 -11.11 11.21 4.95
C VAL A 175 -9.84 12.01 4.68
N SER A 176 -9.21 12.47 5.76
CA SER A 176 -7.83 12.98 5.77
C SER A 176 -6.95 12.04 6.57
N VAL A 177 -5.82 11.65 6.03
CA VAL A 177 -4.83 10.81 6.70
C VAL A 177 -3.61 11.67 7.06
N VAL A 178 -3.21 11.65 8.34
CA VAL A 178 -2.03 12.35 8.85
C VAL A 178 -0.99 11.33 9.30
N GLU A 179 0.22 11.42 8.74
CA GLU A 179 1.32 10.51 9.06
C GLU A 179 2.61 11.31 9.35
N MET A 180 3.26 10.98 10.44
CA MET A 180 4.48 11.64 10.88
C MET A 180 5.70 11.25 10.02
N GLY A 181 5.67 10.08 9.44
CA GLY A 181 6.66 9.60 8.48
C GLY A 181 6.44 10.18 7.08
N ASN A 182 7.46 10.00 6.23
CA ASN A 182 7.40 10.42 4.83
C ASN A 182 6.61 9.46 3.92
N GLN A 183 5.96 8.44 4.48
CA GLN A 183 5.22 7.43 3.72
C GLN A 183 4.14 6.75 4.54
N VAL A 184 3.11 6.27 3.85
CA VAL A 184 2.16 5.30 4.41
C VAL A 184 2.78 3.90 4.48
N MET A 185 2.16 2.97 5.19
CA MET A 185 2.58 1.57 5.29
C MET A 185 4.07 1.45 5.69
N ALA A 186 4.40 1.92 6.88
CA ALA A 186 5.77 1.91 7.40
C ALA A 186 6.55 0.57 7.26
N PRO A 187 5.96 -0.64 7.22
CA PRO A 187 6.72 -1.88 7.00
C PRO A 187 7.38 -2.01 5.62
N ILE A 188 6.85 -1.38 4.57
CA ILE A 188 7.39 -1.47 3.20
C ILE A 188 8.35 -0.31 2.87
N ASP A 189 9.14 -0.46 1.80
CA ASP A 189 10.05 0.59 1.34
C ASP A 189 9.31 1.72 0.60
N PHE A 190 9.90 2.91 0.57
CA PHE A 190 9.29 4.11 -0.01
C PHE A 190 8.86 3.92 -1.48
N SER A 191 9.68 3.27 -2.32
CA SER A 191 9.34 3.00 -3.72
C SER A 191 8.11 2.10 -3.89
N MET A 192 7.75 1.33 -2.85
CA MET A 192 6.54 0.52 -2.81
C MET A 192 5.36 1.27 -2.16
N ALA A 193 5.64 2.24 -1.30
CA ALA A 193 4.62 3.09 -0.69
C ALA A 193 4.14 4.22 -1.63
N ALA A 194 5.02 4.76 -2.47
CA ALA A 194 4.71 5.87 -3.35
C ALA A 194 3.52 5.62 -4.31
N PRO A 195 3.36 4.44 -4.94
CA PRO A 195 2.14 4.12 -5.70
C PRO A 195 0.87 4.16 -4.85
N ILE A 196 0.95 3.79 -3.57
CA ILE A 196 -0.19 3.83 -2.64
C ILE A 196 -0.57 5.28 -2.33
N HIS A 197 0.41 6.19 -2.21
CA HIS A 197 0.13 7.62 -2.04
C HIS A 197 -0.72 8.16 -3.20
N GLN A 198 -0.30 7.87 -4.44
CA GLN A 198 -1.03 8.29 -5.64
C GLN A 198 -2.44 7.68 -5.67
N HIS A 199 -2.56 6.40 -5.30
CA HIS A 199 -3.84 5.70 -5.26
C HIS A 199 -4.80 6.32 -4.24
N LEU A 200 -4.34 6.63 -3.03
CA LEU A 200 -5.15 7.31 -2.00
C LEU A 200 -5.66 8.68 -2.48
N LEU A 201 -4.78 9.47 -3.11
CA LEU A 201 -5.14 10.78 -3.67
C LEU A 201 -6.18 10.65 -4.79
N GLN A 202 -6.04 9.65 -5.67
CA GLN A 202 -7.02 9.37 -6.73
C GLN A 202 -8.38 8.97 -6.18
N LYS A 203 -8.41 8.27 -5.04
CA LYS A 203 -9.65 7.91 -4.33
C LYS A 203 -10.23 9.07 -3.51
N GLY A 204 -9.65 10.26 -3.57
CA GLY A 204 -10.16 11.45 -2.88
C GLY A 204 -9.77 11.55 -1.40
N VAL A 205 -8.83 10.72 -0.93
CA VAL A 205 -8.28 10.82 0.42
C VAL A 205 -7.25 11.94 0.47
N SER A 206 -7.40 12.88 1.39
CA SER A 206 -6.39 13.91 1.64
C SER A 206 -5.24 13.32 2.45
N LEU A 207 -4.00 13.43 1.94
CA LEU A 207 -2.83 12.81 2.55
C LEU A 207 -1.84 13.88 3.06
N TYR A 208 -1.51 13.84 4.35
CA TYR A 208 -0.57 14.72 5.02
C TYR A 208 0.59 13.87 5.56
N LEU A 209 1.70 13.83 4.82
CA LEU A 209 2.93 13.14 5.24
C LEU A 209 3.92 14.12 5.87
N GLU A 210 4.88 13.59 6.66
CA GLU A 210 5.87 14.36 7.42
C GLU A 210 5.21 15.37 8.39
N GLU A 211 3.94 15.11 8.74
CA GLU A 211 3.13 15.94 9.63
C GLU A 211 2.77 15.21 10.92
N GLY A 212 2.96 15.91 12.04
CA GLY A 212 2.57 15.44 13.36
C GLY A 212 1.40 16.23 13.92
N VAL A 213 0.48 15.54 14.59
CA VAL A 213 -0.58 16.21 15.36
C VAL A 213 0.01 16.75 16.66
N THR A 214 -0.27 18.02 16.97
CA THR A 214 0.20 18.69 18.19
C THR A 214 -0.86 18.70 19.28
N HIS A 215 -2.11 18.97 18.93
CA HIS A 215 -3.24 19.00 19.87
C HIS A 215 -4.58 18.91 19.13
N PHE A 216 -5.64 18.72 19.91
CA PHE A 216 -7.03 18.72 19.44
C PHE A 216 -7.80 19.79 20.21
N LYS A 217 -8.81 20.40 19.56
CA LYS A 217 -9.69 21.36 20.23
C LYS A 217 -11.14 21.09 19.86
N ARG A 218 -11.94 20.70 20.82
CA ARG A 218 -13.38 20.55 20.59
C ARG A 218 -14.05 21.91 20.44
N THR A 219 -14.87 22.06 19.42
CA THR A 219 -15.70 23.24 19.15
C THR A 219 -17.11 22.81 18.80
N ASP A 220 -18.04 23.75 18.71
CA ASP A 220 -19.43 23.48 18.27
C ASP A 220 -19.47 22.94 16.82
N ASN A 221 -18.47 23.25 16.01
CA ASN A 221 -18.36 22.88 14.60
C ASN A 221 -17.45 21.65 14.33
N GLY A 222 -17.10 20.85 15.36
CA GLY A 222 -16.28 19.66 15.24
C GLY A 222 -15.00 19.68 16.06
N ILE A 223 -14.03 18.92 15.64
CA ILE A 223 -12.74 18.69 16.32
C ILE A 223 -11.60 19.09 15.39
N PRO A 224 -11.22 20.38 15.29
CA PRO A 224 -10.00 20.77 14.57
C PRO A 224 -8.79 20.00 15.08
N VAL A 225 -8.03 19.42 14.13
CA VAL A 225 -6.77 18.69 14.37
C VAL A 225 -5.62 19.61 13.99
N PHE A 226 -4.82 20.03 14.96
CA PHE A 226 -3.72 20.96 14.75
C PHE A 226 -2.43 20.21 14.44
N LEU A 227 -1.76 20.60 13.36
CA LEU A 227 -0.54 20.00 12.86
C LEU A 227 0.70 20.79 13.27
N LYS A 228 1.86 20.12 13.20
CA LYS A 228 3.18 20.72 13.46
C LYS A 228 3.48 21.92 12.57
N SER A 229 3.02 21.91 11.32
CA SER A 229 3.13 23.03 10.37
C SER A 229 2.31 24.26 10.76
N GLY A 230 1.48 24.19 11.82
CA GLY A 230 0.54 25.24 12.21
C GLY A 230 -0.80 25.18 11.49
N LYS A 231 -0.98 24.25 10.56
CA LYS A 231 -2.25 24.01 9.86
C LYS A 231 -3.26 23.33 10.80
N ALA A 232 -4.54 23.63 10.64
CA ALA A 232 -5.63 22.93 11.30
C ALA A 232 -6.50 22.21 10.25
N ILE A 233 -6.79 20.94 10.48
CA ILE A 233 -7.68 20.13 9.64
C ILE A 233 -9.03 20.04 10.35
N PRO A 234 -10.13 20.51 9.75
CA PRO A 234 -11.46 20.37 10.33
C PRO A 234 -11.89 18.90 10.30
N ALA A 235 -12.39 18.41 11.44
CA ALA A 235 -12.91 17.04 11.56
C ALA A 235 -14.17 17.02 12.41
N ASP A 236 -15.06 16.09 12.10
CA ASP A 236 -16.22 15.76 12.93
C ASP A 236 -15.87 14.55 13.82
N MET A 237 -14.90 13.74 13.39
CA MET A 237 -14.38 12.57 14.07
C MET A 237 -12.88 12.43 13.86
N VAL A 238 -12.16 11.90 14.84
CA VAL A 238 -10.74 11.56 14.76
C VAL A 238 -10.53 10.10 15.14
N LEU A 239 -9.76 9.37 14.35
CA LEU A 239 -9.31 8.02 14.68
C LEU A 239 -7.78 8.02 14.91
N LEU A 240 -7.35 7.57 16.08
CA LEU A 240 -5.94 7.41 16.41
C LEU A 240 -5.49 5.99 16.05
N SER A 241 -4.60 5.86 15.08
CA SER A 241 -4.02 4.60 14.59
C SER A 241 -2.49 4.67 14.51
N ILE A 242 -1.87 5.24 15.56
CA ILE A 242 -0.42 5.51 15.63
C ILE A 242 0.40 4.34 16.17
N GLY A 243 -0.14 3.14 16.10
CA GLY A 243 0.48 1.90 16.54
C GLY A 243 -0.09 1.33 17.82
N VAL A 244 0.48 0.21 18.23
CA VAL A 244 0.08 -0.56 19.42
C VAL A 244 1.30 -0.88 20.28
N ARG A 245 1.07 -1.16 21.55
CA ARG A 245 2.08 -1.64 22.50
C ARG A 245 1.63 -2.93 23.15
N PRO A 246 2.54 -3.89 23.42
CA PRO A 246 2.22 -5.12 24.14
C PRO A 246 1.53 -4.82 25.47
N ALA A 247 0.49 -5.56 25.81
CA ALA A 247 -0.22 -5.43 27.09
C ALA A 247 0.52 -6.22 28.19
N THR A 248 1.60 -5.66 28.74
CA THR A 248 2.55 -6.34 29.63
C THR A 248 2.41 -5.97 31.11
N ALA A 249 1.50 -5.06 31.46
CA ALA A 249 1.38 -4.58 32.85
C ALA A 249 1.20 -5.71 33.87
N LEU A 250 0.33 -6.68 33.56
CA LEU A 250 0.08 -7.84 34.43
C LEU A 250 1.32 -8.72 34.58
N ALA A 251 2.04 -8.99 33.51
CA ALA A 251 3.28 -9.75 33.50
C ALA A 251 4.38 -9.03 34.30
N GLN A 252 4.51 -7.72 34.13
CA GLN A 252 5.47 -6.90 34.87
C GLN A 252 5.18 -6.87 36.37
N GLN A 253 3.92 -6.73 36.79
CA GLN A 253 3.52 -6.79 38.19
C GLN A 253 3.82 -8.15 38.83
N ALA A 254 3.67 -9.24 38.04
CA ALA A 254 4.00 -10.59 38.50
C ALA A 254 5.51 -10.88 38.53
N GLY A 255 6.38 -9.92 38.17
CA GLY A 255 7.82 -10.08 38.12
C GLY A 255 8.36 -10.89 36.96
N LEU A 256 7.54 -11.12 35.91
CA LEU A 256 7.98 -11.80 34.70
C LEU A 256 8.95 -10.93 33.88
N LYS A 257 9.97 -11.55 33.30
CA LYS A 257 10.93 -10.86 32.42
C LYS A 257 10.26 -10.28 31.20
N LEU A 258 10.53 -9.02 30.91
CA LEU A 258 10.22 -8.38 29.64
C LEU A 258 11.45 -8.39 28.73
N GLY A 259 11.22 -8.42 27.42
CA GLY A 259 12.26 -8.28 26.41
C GLY A 259 12.70 -6.83 26.21
N GLU A 260 13.67 -6.62 25.32
CA GLU A 260 14.26 -5.30 25.03
C GLU A 260 13.27 -4.33 24.36
N MET A 261 12.28 -4.85 23.62
CA MET A 261 11.23 -4.05 22.96
C MET A 261 9.98 -3.89 23.84
N GLY A 262 10.00 -4.44 25.06
CA GLY A 262 8.95 -4.31 26.06
C GLY A 262 7.82 -5.35 25.96
N GLY A 263 7.97 -6.40 25.15
CA GLY A 263 7.08 -7.56 25.13
C GLY A 263 7.40 -8.55 26.25
N ILE A 264 6.49 -9.46 26.56
CA ILE A 264 6.76 -10.56 27.48
C ILE A 264 7.81 -11.47 26.86
N TRP A 265 8.96 -11.62 27.52
CA TRP A 265 9.98 -12.54 27.05
C TRP A 265 9.48 -13.99 27.16
N VAL A 266 9.68 -14.76 26.11
CA VAL A 266 9.41 -16.19 26.08
C VAL A 266 10.59 -16.95 25.49
N ASP A 267 10.73 -18.20 25.90
CA ASP A 267 11.65 -19.15 25.27
C ASP A 267 11.08 -19.72 23.97
N GLU A 268 11.78 -20.67 23.38
CA GLU A 268 11.36 -21.36 22.15
C GLU A 268 10.10 -22.22 22.32
N HIS A 269 9.70 -22.54 23.55
CA HIS A 269 8.49 -23.29 23.88
C HIS A 269 7.31 -22.39 24.27
N LEU A 270 7.49 -21.05 24.19
CA LEU A 270 6.54 -20.03 24.61
C LEU A 270 6.33 -19.98 26.13
N GLU A 271 7.26 -20.55 26.92
CA GLU A 271 7.29 -20.43 28.37
C GLU A 271 7.96 -19.11 28.76
N THR A 272 7.45 -18.42 29.75
CA THR A 272 8.01 -17.17 30.28
C THR A 272 9.24 -17.43 31.16
N SER A 273 9.77 -16.40 31.81
CA SER A 273 10.84 -16.54 32.83
C SER A 273 10.42 -17.28 34.09
N GLU A 274 9.13 -17.53 34.27
CA GLU A 274 8.56 -18.26 35.39
C GLU A 274 7.96 -19.58 34.89
N LYS A 275 8.35 -20.67 35.59
CA LYS A 275 7.91 -22.02 35.20
C LYS A 275 6.40 -22.17 35.28
N ASP A 276 5.82 -22.95 34.33
CA ASP A 276 4.39 -23.21 34.19
C ASP A 276 3.56 -21.96 33.82
N ILE A 277 4.22 -20.83 33.49
CA ILE A 277 3.57 -19.64 32.95
C ILE A 277 4.03 -19.41 31.50
N TYR A 278 3.09 -19.43 30.58
CA TYR A 278 3.29 -19.29 29.14
C TYR A 278 2.70 -17.96 28.63
N ALA A 279 3.17 -17.48 27.47
CA ALA A 279 2.58 -16.31 26.83
C ALA A 279 2.55 -16.44 25.31
N VAL A 280 1.52 -15.87 24.68
CA VAL A 280 1.32 -15.90 23.22
C VAL A 280 0.69 -14.62 22.68
N GLY A 281 0.75 -14.44 21.37
CA GLY A 281 0.10 -13.36 20.64
C GLY A 281 0.89 -12.06 20.67
N ASP A 282 0.20 -10.95 20.53
CA ASP A 282 0.79 -9.62 20.36
C ASP A 282 1.54 -9.11 21.61
N ALA A 283 1.41 -9.83 22.73
CA ALA A 283 2.06 -9.46 23.99
C ALA A 283 3.50 -9.94 24.10
N ILE A 284 3.94 -10.91 23.29
CA ILE A 284 5.24 -11.57 23.44
C ILE A 284 6.34 -10.95 22.58
N GLU A 285 7.57 -11.10 23.06
CA GLU A 285 8.81 -10.78 22.36
C GLU A 285 9.67 -12.03 22.23
N TYR A 286 10.15 -12.28 21.01
CA TYR A 286 10.98 -13.42 20.66
C TYR A 286 12.03 -13.03 19.60
N PRO A 287 13.08 -13.85 19.39
CA PRO A 287 14.09 -13.56 18.37
C PRO A 287 13.51 -13.65 16.95
N HIS A 288 13.82 -12.65 16.10
CA HIS A 288 13.45 -12.67 14.69
C HIS A 288 14.19 -13.82 13.96
N PRO A 289 13.48 -14.71 13.21
CA PRO A 289 14.07 -15.94 12.64
C PRO A 289 15.29 -15.71 11.73
N LEU A 290 15.33 -14.58 11.01
CA LEU A 290 16.43 -14.31 10.06
C LEU A 290 17.65 -13.65 10.71
N THR A 291 17.50 -13.02 11.86
CA THR A 291 18.55 -12.14 12.43
C THR A 291 18.87 -12.41 13.89
N GLY A 292 18.04 -13.14 14.60
CA GLY A 292 18.16 -13.34 16.05
C GLY A 292 17.88 -12.09 16.88
N LYS A 293 17.58 -10.93 16.26
CA LYS A 293 17.29 -9.69 16.98
C LYS A 293 15.92 -9.74 17.66
N PRO A 294 15.72 -9.01 18.77
CA PRO A 294 14.41 -8.89 19.42
C PRO A 294 13.32 -8.45 18.44
N TRP A 295 12.16 -9.09 18.52
CA TRP A 295 11.07 -8.88 17.57
C TRP A 295 9.69 -8.93 18.23
N LEU A 296 8.85 -7.95 17.88
CA LEU A 296 7.42 -7.90 18.17
C LEU A 296 6.64 -8.08 16.87
N ASN A 297 5.58 -8.88 16.89
CA ASN A 297 4.79 -9.17 15.70
C ASN A 297 3.29 -9.23 16.02
N TYR A 298 2.55 -8.24 15.58
CA TYR A 298 1.13 -8.02 15.87
C TYR A 298 0.24 -8.60 14.76
N LEU A 299 0.29 -9.93 14.56
CA LEU A 299 -0.43 -10.62 13.49
C LEU A 299 -1.20 -11.84 14.01
N ALA A 300 -2.43 -12.00 13.53
CA ALA A 300 -3.33 -13.07 13.97
C ALA A 300 -2.82 -14.48 13.62
N ASN A 301 -2.21 -14.70 12.44
CA ASN A 301 -1.70 -16.00 12.02
C ASN A 301 -0.63 -16.54 12.99
N PRO A 302 0.45 -15.79 13.34
CA PRO A 302 1.39 -16.20 14.38
C PRO A 302 0.72 -16.48 15.72
N ALA A 303 -0.20 -15.63 16.18
CA ALA A 303 -0.89 -15.82 17.44
C ALA A 303 -1.68 -17.14 17.50
N ASN A 304 -2.41 -17.48 16.43
CA ASN A 304 -3.12 -18.76 16.34
C ASN A 304 -2.17 -19.98 16.33
N ARG A 305 -1.05 -19.89 15.60
CA ARG A 305 -0.03 -20.93 15.56
C ARG A 305 0.62 -21.12 16.94
N GLN A 306 0.93 -20.01 17.62
CA GLN A 306 1.45 -20.02 19.01
C GLN A 306 0.45 -20.66 19.97
N GLY A 307 -0.84 -20.32 19.85
CA GLY A 307 -1.91 -20.94 20.66
C GLY A 307 -1.97 -22.45 20.53
N ARG A 308 -1.74 -23.00 19.32
CA ARG A 308 -1.64 -24.43 19.13
C ARG A 308 -0.40 -25.05 19.77
N ILE A 309 0.77 -24.45 19.54
CA ILE A 309 2.07 -24.91 20.05
C ILE A 309 2.08 -24.91 21.59
N VAL A 310 1.64 -23.79 22.18
CA VAL A 310 1.65 -23.64 23.64
C VAL A 310 0.74 -24.63 24.34
N ALA A 311 -0.43 -24.94 23.75
CA ALA A 311 -1.32 -25.95 24.31
C ALA A 311 -0.67 -27.35 24.30
N ASP A 312 0.01 -27.74 23.23
CA ASP A 312 0.75 -28.99 23.17
C ASP A 312 1.90 -29.00 24.22
N ASN A 313 2.64 -27.90 24.38
CA ASN A 313 3.71 -27.77 25.37
C ASN A 313 3.17 -27.80 26.81
N MET A 314 2.02 -27.18 27.07
CA MET A 314 1.39 -27.22 28.40
C MET A 314 0.95 -28.63 28.80
N VAL A 315 0.57 -29.49 27.85
CA VAL A 315 0.12 -30.86 28.16
C VAL A 315 1.28 -31.85 28.15
N PHE A 316 2.11 -31.83 27.11
CA PHE A 316 3.13 -32.87 26.87
C PHE A 316 4.53 -32.48 27.37
N GLY A 317 4.69 -31.24 27.92
CA GLY A 317 5.97 -30.74 28.43
C GLY A 317 6.89 -30.29 27.29
N ASN A 318 6.98 -29.03 27.01
CA ASN A 318 7.92 -28.28 26.15
C ASN A 318 8.62 -29.08 25.02
N THR A 319 7.81 -29.78 24.21
CA THR A 319 8.29 -30.68 23.13
C THR A 319 8.28 -30.04 21.76
N VAL A 320 7.56 -28.90 21.58
CA VAL A 320 7.41 -28.24 20.31
C VAL A 320 8.02 -26.84 20.36
N SER A 321 8.98 -26.57 19.49
CA SER A 321 9.60 -25.24 19.40
C SER A 321 8.83 -24.31 18.47
N TYR A 322 8.71 -23.05 18.85
CA TYR A 322 8.21 -21.97 18.03
C TYR A 322 9.36 -21.24 17.32
N GLU A 323 9.50 -21.46 16.03
CA GLU A 323 10.58 -20.89 15.21
C GLU A 323 10.44 -19.38 14.91
N GLY A 324 9.48 -18.69 15.53
CA GLY A 324 9.20 -17.29 15.26
C GLY A 324 8.42 -17.04 13.97
N ALA A 325 8.14 -15.78 13.70
CA ALA A 325 7.46 -15.30 12.50
C ALA A 325 8.28 -14.18 11.83
N ILE A 326 8.30 -14.19 10.49
CA ILE A 326 9.06 -13.23 9.67
C ILE A 326 8.27 -11.97 9.31
N GLY A 327 7.04 -11.81 9.81
CA GLY A 327 6.20 -10.62 9.57
C GLY A 327 5.51 -10.61 8.21
N THR A 328 4.95 -11.75 7.77
CA THR A 328 4.16 -11.81 6.53
C THR A 328 2.80 -11.16 6.74
N SER A 329 2.50 -10.13 5.98
CA SER A 329 1.32 -9.29 6.13
C SER A 329 0.75 -8.85 4.78
N ILE A 330 -0.55 -8.59 4.77
CA ILE A 330 -1.27 -8.10 3.60
C ILE A 330 -2.36 -7.11 4.04
N ALA A 331 -2.61 -6.11 3.22
CA ALA A 331 -3.71 -5.18 3.38
C ALA A 331 -4.35 -4.87 2.02
N LYS A 332 -5.62 -4.56 2.07
CA LYS A 332 -6.36 -3.95 0.97
C LYS A 332 -6.41 -2.45 1.23
N VAL A 333 -6.06 -1.64 0.23
CA VAL A 333 -6.18 -0.19 0.26
C VAL A 333 -7.05 0.20 -0.92
N PHE A 334 -8.34 0.36 -0.69
CA PHE A 334 -9.39 0.44 -1.70
C PHE A 334 -9.38 -0.83 -2.59
N ASP A 335 -9.02 -0.72 -3.84
CA ASP A 335 -8.89 -1.85 -4.77
C ASP A 335 -7.45 -2.33 -4.96
N MET A 336 -6.47 -1.63 -4.40
CA MET A 336 -5.06 -2.04 -4.43
C MET A 336 -4.74 -2.99 -3.27
N THR A 337 -4.04 -4.07 -3.57
CA THR A 337 -3.51 -5.03 -2.58
C THR A 337 -2.04 -4.76 -2.33
N VAL A 338 -1.66 -4.71 -1.05
CA VAL A 338 -0.29 -4.45 -0.59
C VAL A 338 0.12 -5.57 0.35
N ALA A 339 1.17 -6.31 0.02
CA ALA A 339 1.67 -7.38 0.88
C ALA A 339 3.18 -7.32 1.04
N SER A 340 3.67 -7.83 2.16
CA SER A 340 5.10 -7.92 2.45
C SER A 340 5.43 -9.12 3.32
N THR A 341 6.67 -9.60 3.22
CA THR A 341 7.21 -10.66 4.06
C THR A 341 8.70 -10.44 4.30
N GLY A 342 9.19 -10.82 5.47
CA GLY A 342 10.59 -10.67 5.86
C GLY A 342 11.00 -9.20 6.04
N LEU A 343 12.21 -8.85 5.62
CA LEU A 343 12.86 -7.58 5.92
C LEU A 343 12.90 -6.65 4.70
N ALA A 344 12.34 -5.47 4.84
CA ALA A 344 12.46 -4.38 3.87
C ALA A 344 13.89 -3.81 3.85
N ALA A 345 14.31 -3.22 2.72
CA ALA A 345 15.65 -2.65 2.53
C ALA A 345 15.99 -1.60 3.61
N LYS A 346 15.03 -0.76 4.01
CA LYS A 346 15.25 0.22 5.08
C LYS A 346 15.57 -0.41 6.43
N ARG A 347 14.97 -1.56 6.74
CA ARG A 347 15.24 -2.30 7.98
C ARG A 347 16.62 -2.96 7.94
N LEU A 348 17.00 -3.54 6.80
CA LEU A 348 18.32 -4.10 6.58
C LEU A 348 19.40 -3.03 6.72
N LYS A 349 19.20 -1.84 6.12
CA LYS A 349 20.08 -0.68 6.26
C LYS A 349 20.19 -0.23 7.71
N GLN A 350 19.07 -0.11 8.43
CA GLN A 350 19.05 0.26 9.86
C GLN A 350 19.84 -0.72 10.73
N TRP A 351 19.83 -2.00 10.40
CA TRP A 351 20.54 -3.03 11.13
C TRP A 351 21.97 -3.26 10.65
N GLY A 352 22.45 -2.49 9.67
CA GLY A 352 23.81 -2.61 9.12
C GLY A 352 24.05 -3.93 8.36
N MET A 353 22.99 -4.56 7.87
CA MET A 353 23.08 -5.79 7.09
C MET A 353 23.40 -5.49 5.63
N GLU A 354 24.37 -6.22 5.05
CA GLU A 354 24.66 -6.15 3.63
C GLU A 354 23.48 -6.71 2.82
N TYR A 355 22.96 -5.95 1.88
CA TYR A 355 21.83 -6.37 1.06
C TYR A 355 21.88 -5.76 -0.35
N GLN A 356 21.18 -6.40 -1.26
CA GLN A 356 20.82 -5.89 -2.56
C GLN A 356 19.31 -5.97 -2.74
N SER A 357 18.77 -5.19 -3.68
CA SER A 357 17.33 -5.23 -3.99
C SER A 357 17.09 -5.19 -5.50
N SER A 358 15.97 -5.76 -5.91
CA SER A 358 15.43 -5.65 -7.27
C SER A 358 13.98 -5.21 -7.22
N VAL A 359 13.52 -4.55 -8.29
CA VAL A 359 12.11 -4.22 -8.51
C VAL A 359 11.74 -4.68 -9.91
N THR A 360 10.70 -5.46 -10.02
CA THR A 360 10.13 -5.94 -11.28
C THR A 360 8.67 -5.53 -11.39
N HIS A 361 8.27 -5.15 -12.60
CA HIS A 361 6.89 -4.85 -12.94
C HIS A 361 6.41 -5.92 -13.92
N SER A 362 5.30 -6.54 -13.59
CA SER A 362 4.67 -7.64 -14.35
C SER A 362 3.17 -7.44 -14.40
N ALA A 363 2.47 -8.38 -15.01
CA ALA A 363 1.02 -8.48 -14.93
C ALA A 363 0.60 -9.61 -13.96
N SER A 364 -0.63 -9.54 -13.47
CA SER A 364 -1.25 -10.57 -12.61
C SER A 364 -1.28 -11.94 -13.27
N HIS A 365 -1.51 -11.97 -14.60
CA HIS A 365 -1.53 -13.14 -15.47
C HIS A 365 -1.05 -12.79 -16.89
N ALA A 366 -1.19 -13.69 -17.86
CA ALA A 366 -0.72 -13.51 -19.24
C ALA A 366 -1.36 -12.28 -19.89
N GLY A 367 -0.55 -11.33 -20.36
CA GLY A 367 -1.01 -10.04 -20.90
C GLY A 367 -1.84 -10.13 -22.19
N TYR A 368 -1.78 -11.28 -22.89
CA TYR A 368 -2.64 -11.56 -24.05
C TYR A 368 -4.02 -12.09 -23.68
N TYR A 369 -4.22 -12.49 -22.41
CA TYR A 369 -5.51 -12.85 -21.85
C TYR A 369 -6.19 -11.59 -21.28
N PRO A 370 -7.51 -11.43 -21.44
CA PRO A 370 -8.20 -10.23 -20.99
C PRO A 370 -8.00 -9.94 -19.49
N ASP A 371 -8.04 -8.64 -19.16
CA ASP A 371 -8.11 -8.16 -17.77
C ASP A 371 -6.82 -8.33 -16.93
N ALA A 372 -5.67 -8.48 -17.57
CA ALA A 372 -4.39 -8.53 -16.89
C ALA A 372 -4.09 -7.20 -16.18
N LEU A 373 -3.91 -7.26 -14.85
CA LEU A 373 -3.70 -6.10 -13.99
C LEU A 373 -2.23 -5.95 -13.58
N PRO A 374 -1.74 -4.71 -13.36
CA PRO A 374 -0.36 -4.47 -12.97
C PRO A 374 0.00 -5.09 -11.62
N LEU A 375 1.21 -5.64 -11.54
CA LEU A 375 1.81 -6.17 -10.33
C LEU A 375 3.27 -5.73 -10.24
N THR A 376 3.68 -5.21 -9.10
CA THR A 376 5.06 -4.82 -8.81
C THR A 376 5.59 -5.66 -7.67
N LEU A 377 6.75 -6.32 -7.90
CA LEU A 377 7.44 -7.14 -6.92
C LEU A 377 8.81 -6.53 -6.62
N LYS A 378 9.10 -6.30 -5.34
CA LYS A 378 10.43 -5.95 -4.84
C LYS A 378 10.99 -7.06 -3.99
N LEU A 379 12.23 -7.46 -4.25
CA LEU A 379 12.98 -8.43 -3.45
C LEU A 379 14.11 -7.73 -2.70
N THR A 380 14.45 -8.25 -1.52
CA THR A 380 15.69 -7.94 -0.80
C THR A 380 16.44 -9.24 -0.52
N PHE A 381 17.74 -9.27 -0.79
CA PHE A 381 18.55 -10.49 -0.72
C PHE A 381 20.02 -10.18 -0.41
N HIS A 382 20.76 -11.18 0.02
CA HIS A 382 22.20 -11.07 0.23
C HIS A 382 22.94 -10.95 -1.11
N PRO A 383 23.84 -9.95 -1.29
CA PRO A 383 24.40 -9.62 -2.60
C PRO A 383 25.33 -10.68 -3.21
N LYS A 384 25.84 -11.61 -2.40
CA LYS A 384 26.75 -12.68 -2.89
C LYS A 384 26.07 -14.05 -2.93
N THR A 385 25.31 -14.40 -1.89
CA THR A 385 24.72 -15.74 -1.77
C THR A 385 23.32 -15.84 -2.37
N GLY A 386 22.67 -14.71 -2.61
CA GLY A 386 21.28 -14.67 -3.05
C GLY A 386 20.25 -15.04 -1.97
N LYS A 387 20.67 -15.28 -0.70
CA LYS A 387 19.75 -15.60 0.39
C LYS A 387 18.66 -14.54 0.49
N LEU A 388 17.41 -14.96 0.45
CA LEU A 388 16.26 -14.07 0.53
C LEU A 388 16.12 -13.49 1.94
N TYR A 389 15.95 -12.18 2.03
CA TYR A 389 15.66 -11.47 3.26
C TYR A 389 14.22 -11.01 3.34
N GLY A 390 13.61 -10.62 2.23
CA GLY A 390 12.24 -10.16 2.19
C GLY A 390 11.71 -9.92 0.80
N ALA A 391 10.40 -9.74 0.73
CA ALA A 391 9.69 -9.36 -0.46
C ALA A 391 8.55 -8.40 -0.14
N GLN A 392 8.23 -7.54 -1.09
CA GLN A 392 7.09 -6.63 -1.06
C GLN A 392 6.40 -6.71 -2.42
N CYS A 393 5.09 -6.84 -2.41
CA CYS A 393 4.30 -6.93 -3.64
C CYS A 393 3.09 -6.00 -3.55
N ILE A 394 2.86 -5.24 -4.62
CA ILE A 394 1.68 -4.39 -4.77
C ILE A 394 1.03 -4.65 -6.12
N GLY A 395 -0.27 -4.59 -6.16
CA GLY A 395 -1.06 -4.84 -7.36
C GLY A 395 -2.54 -4.95 -7.03
N TYR A 396 -3.29 -5.51 -7.94
CA TYR A 396 -4.74 -5.66 -7.77
C TYR A 396 -5.13 -7.13 -7.61
N GLU A 397 -4.43 -8.04 -8.26
CA GLU A 397 -4.69 -9.48 -8.24
C GLU A 397 -3.41 -10.31 -8.11
N GLY A 398 -3.49 -11.44 -7.40
CA GLY A 398 -2.41 -12.42 -7.28
C GLY A 398 -1.21 -11.96 -6.47
N VAL A 399 -1.33 -10.90 -5.68
CA VAL A 399 -0.31 -10.39 -4.76
C VAL A 399 -0.07 -11.36 -3.61
N ASP A 400 -1.16 -11.87 -3.01
CA ASP A 400 -1.19 -12.87 -1.95
C ASP A 400 -0.45 -14.15 -2.35
N LYS A 401 -0.82 -14.72 -3.51
CA LYS A 401 -0.20 -15.92 -4.07
C LYS A 401 1.33 -15.82 -4.13
N ARG A 402 1.85 -14.65 -4.54
CA ARG A 402 3.30 -14.46 -4.73
C ARG A 402 4.02 -14.28 -3.39
N ILE A 403 3.44 -13.51 -2.50
CA ILE A 403 4.03 -13.27 -1.18
C ILE A 403 4.03 -14.55 -0.34
N ASP A 404 2.99 -15.37 -0.37
CA ASP A 404 2.92 -16.62 0.40
C ASP A 404 4.01 -17.62 -0.05
N GLN A 405 4.25 -17.75 -1.35
CA GLN A 405 5.31 -18.63 -1.88
C GLN A 405 6.69 -18.13 -1.42
N ILE A 406 6.97 -16.82 -1.56
CA ILE A 406 8.25 -16.24 -1.15
C ILE A 406 8.42 -16.35 0.37
N ALA A 407 7.38 -16.13 1.16
CA ALA A 407 7.41 -16.31 2.62
C ALA A 407 7.81 -17.74 3.02
N GLY A 408 7.26 -18.73 2.33
CA GLY A 408 7.62 -20.13 2.51
C GLY A 408 9.09 -20.42 2.22
N LEU A 409 9.64 -19.82 1.16
CA LEU A 409 11.06 -19.95 0.82
C LEU A 409 11.95 -19.24 1.83
N ILE A 410 11.66 -18.00 2.19
CA ILE A 410 12.43 -17.23 3.19
C ILE A 410 12.51 -18.00 4.50
N LYS A 411 11.39 -18.57 4.96
CA LYS A 411 11.32 -19.33 6.21
C LYS A 411 12.23 -20.56 6.21
N ARG A 412 12.49 -21.15 5.04
CA ARG A 412 13.37 -22.31 4.85
C ARG A 412 14.82 -21.93 4.50
N GLY A 413 15.17 -20.63 4.55
CA GLY A 413 16.50 -20.15 4.19
C GLY A 413 16.78 -20.12 2.69
N GLY A 414 15.72 -20.07 1.86
CA GLY A 414 15.79 -20.06 0.41
C GLY A 414 16.48 -18.84 -0.17
N THR A 415 16.85 -18.95 -1.44
CA THR A 415 17.62 -18.00 -2.21
C THR A 415 16.84 -17.47 -3.42
N VAL A 416 17.39 -16.48 -4.11
CA VAL A 416 16.85 -16.00 -5.39
C VAL A 416 16.87 -17.08 -6.48
N TYR A 417 17.75 -18.08 -6.36
CA TYR A 417 17.85 -19.21 -7.29
C TYR A 417 16.67 -20.17 -7.10
N ASP A 418 16.22 -20.36 -5.85
CA ASP A 418 15.02 -21.17 -5.57
C ASP A 418 13.75 -20.53 -6.16
N LEU A 419 13.71 -19.19 -6.30
CA LEU A 419 12.62 -18.52 -7.00
C LEU A 419 12.58 -18.87 -8.50
N MET A 420 13.75 -19.09 -9.10
CA MET A 420 13.87 -19.45 -10.52
C MET A 420 13.42 -20.89 -10.78
N GLU A 421 13.62 -21.77 -9.80
CA GLU A 421 13.29 -23.20 -9.86
C GLU A 421 11.89 -23.51 -9.34
N THR A 422 11.18 -22.52 -8.76
CA THR A 422 9.83 -22.72 -8.25
C THR A 422 8.88 -23.11 -9.38
N GLU A 423 8.23 -24.27 -9.26
CA GLU A 423 7.22 -24.72 -10.19
C GLU A 423 5.89 -24.00 -9.92
N HIS A 424 5.39 -23.27 -10.91
CA HIS A 424 4.18 -22.48 -10.81
C HIS A 424 3.02 -23.11 -11.59
N THR A 425 1.83 -23.08 -11.00
CA THR A 425 0.61 -23.41 -11.76
C THR A 425 0.39 -22.35 -12.83
N TYR A 426 0.28 -22.78 -14.08
CA TYR A 426 0.10 -21.91 -15.23
C TYR A 426 -1.08 -22.31 -16.09
N ALA A 427 -1.95 -21.34 -16.33
CA ALA A 427 -2.81 -21.21 -17.49
C ALA A 427 -3.07 -19.71 -17.67
N PRO A 428 -3.41 -19.22 -18.88
CA PRO A 428 -3.51 -17.77 -19.16
C PRO A 428 -4.32 -16.95 -18.16
N PRO A 429 -5.46 -17.42 -17.61
CA PRO A 429 -6.25 -16.67 -16.63
C PRO A 429 -5.61 -16.55 -15.25
N PHE A 430 -4.62 -17.36 -14.91
CA PHE A 430 -4.09 -17.46 -13.54
C PHE A 430 -2.66 -16.94 -13.35
N SER A 431 -1.86 -16.99 -14.41
CA SER A 431 -0.46 -16.56 -14.36
C SER A 431 0.11 -16.33 -15.77
N SER A 432 1.39 -16.00 -15.83
CA SER A 432 2.20 -16.03 -17.05
C SER A 432 3.09 -17.26 -17.04
N ALA A 433 3.50 -17.75 -18.19
CA ALA A 433 4.44 -18.87 -18.30
C ALA A 433 5.77 -18.58 -17.56
N LYS A 434 6.16 -17.29 -17.50
CA LYS A 434 7.20 -16.79 -16.61
C LYS A 434 6.51 -15.99 -15.50
N ASP A 435 6.19 -16.66 -14.38
CA ASP A 435 5.53 -15.99 -13.25
C ASP A 435 6.39 -14.82 -12.72
N PRO A 436 5.77 -13.75 -12.20
CA PRO A 436 6.48 -12.63 -11.57
C PRO A 436 7.55 -13.03 -10.55
N ILE A 437 7.36 -14.16 -9.83
CA ILE A 437 8.37 -14.69 -8.88
C ILE A 437 9.61 -15.16 -9.63
N ALA A 438 9.45 -15.95 -10.69
CA ALA A 438 10.57 -16.44 -11.51
C ALA A 438 11.31 -15.27 -12.18
N ILE A 439 10.58 -14.27 -12.71
CA ILE A 439 11.18 -13.02 -13.25
C ILE A 439 11.97 -12.29 -12.16
N GLY A 440 11.44 -12.19 -10.94
CA GLY A 440 12.15 -11.62 -9.79
C GLY A 440 13.47 -12.34 -9.52
N GLY A 441 13.45 -13.67 -9.55
CA GLY A 441 14.64 -14.53 -9.42
C GLY A 441 15.68 -14.29 -10.54
N TYR A 442 15.23 -14.25 -11.80
CA TYR A 442 16.14 -14.00 -12.95
C TYR A 442 16.79 -12.62 -12.86
N VAL A 443 16.05 -11.58 -12.52
CA VAL A 443 16.58 -10.23 -12.36
C VAL A 443 17.58 -10.17 -11.21
N ALA A 444 17.26 -10.76 -10.07
CA ALA A 444 18.16 -10.81 -8.92
C ALA A 444 19.45 -11.60 -9.22
N SER A 445 19.35 -12.74 -9.90
CA SER A 445 20.51 -13.54 -10.36
C SER A 445 21.42 -12.74 -11.30
N ASN A 446 20.84 -11.98 -12.26
CA ASN A 446 21.61 -11.11 -13.15
C ASN A 446 22.36 -10.00 -12.40
N ILE A 447 21.77 -9.47 -11.32
CA ILE A 447 22.42 -8.47 -10.46
C ILE A 447 23.61 -9.12 -9.72
N ILE A 448 23.40 -10.26 -9.09
CA ILE A 448 24.43 -10.98 -8.30
C ILE A 448 25.62 -11.39 -9.17
N SER A 449 25.35 -11.90 -10.36
CA SER A 449 26.41 -12.33 -11.30
C SER A 449 27.17 -11.17 -11.96
N GLY A 450 26.73 -9.91 -11.74
CA GLY A 450 27.29 -8.75 -12.44
C GLY A 450 26.86 -8.65 -13.91
N ALA A 451 25.97 -9.53 -14.40
CA ALA A 451 25.41 -9.43 -15.74
C ALA A 451 24.50 -8.20 -15.91
N MET A 452 24.01 -7.63 -14.82
CA MET A 452 23.23 -6.42 -14.78
C MET A 452 23.64 -5.53 -13.60
N PRO A 453 24.71 -4.74 -13.70
CA PRO A 453 24.98 -3.67 -12.75
C PRO A 453 23.80 -2.70 -12.67
N VAL A 454 23.44 -2.30 -11.47
CA VAL A 454 22.21 -1.52 -11.24
C VAL A 454 22.47 -0.25 -10.43
N ILE A 455 21.52 0.67 -10.53
CA ILE A 455 21.41 1.86 -9.68
C ILE A 455 19.97 2.00 -9.21
N SER A 456 19.79 2.36 -7.94
CA SER A 456 18.46 2.69 -7.41
C SER A 456 18.05 4.12 -7.79
N TRP A 457 16.75 4.41 -7.70
CA TRP A 457 16.24 5.75 -7.95
C TRP A 457 16.83 6.81 -7.00
N ARG A 458 17.13 6.45 -5.75
CA ARG A 458 17.75 7.36 -4.77
C ARG A 458 19.18 7.70 -5.13
N GLU A 459 19.96 6.69 -5.40
CA GLU A 459 21.35 6.87 -5.87
C GLU A 459 21.38 7.71 -7.16
N LEU A 460 20.42 7.47 -8.07
CA LEU A 460 20.34 8.25 -9.30
C LEU A 460 20.01 9.72 -9.02
N VAL A 461 19.10 10.03 -8.09
CA VAL A 461 18.80 11.42 -7.70
C VAL A 461 20.06 12.12 -7.16
N GLU A 462 20.92 11.41 -6.41
CA GLU A 462 22.16 11.94 -5.84
C GLU A 462 23.30 12.08 -6.90
N GLU A 463 23.28 11.24 -7.93
CA GLU A 463 24.36 11.14 -8.93
C GLU A 463 23.99 11.70 -10.32
N LYS A 464 22.77 12.14 -10.55
CA LYS A 464 22.23 12.46 -11.90
C LYS A 464 23.12 13.39 -12.71
N ASP A 465 23.75 14.38 -12.07
CA ASP A 465 24.61 15.37 -12.75
C ASP A 465 26.01 14.80 -13.10
N LYS A 466 26.37 13.63 -12.59
CA LYS A 466 27.66 12.96 -12.79
C LYS A 466 27.61 11.85 -13.83
N VAL A 467 26.44 11.48 -14.31
CA VAL A 467 26.24 10.38 -15.21
C VAL A 467 25.65 10.84 -16.54
N MET A 468 25.82 10.07 -17.60
CA MET A 468 25.00 10.20 -18.80
C MET A 468 23.74 9.36 -18.63
N LEU A 469 22.57 9.96 -18.76
CA LEU A 469 21.28 9.28 -18.70
C LEU A 469 20.81 8.96 -20.10
N ILE A 470 20.49 7.68 -20.36
CA ILE A 470 19.96 7.23 -21.65
C ILE A 470 18.59 6.57 -21.44
N ASP A 471 17.58 7.19 -22.02
CA ASP A 471 16.23 6.62 -22.12
C ASP A 471 16.14 5.72 -23.35
N THR A 472 15.96 4.42 -23.13
CA THR A 472 15.92 3.42 -24.19
C THR A 472 14.51 3.11 -24.69
N ARG A 473 13.55 3.99 -24.38
CA ARG A 473 12.17 3.92 -24.86
C ARG A 473 12.08 4.53 -26.26
N THR A 474 10.91 4.36 -26.90
CA THR A 474 10.66 5.01 -28.19
C THR A 474 10.63 6.53 -28.07
N PRO A 475 10.84 7.29 -29.17
CA PRO A 475 10.74 8.76 -29.16
C PRO A 475 9.39 9.26 -28.66
N GLU A 476 8.30 8.55 -28.97
CA GLU A 476 6.97 8.88 -28.49
C GLU A 476 6.87 8.75 -26.96
N GLU A 477 7.35 7.63 -26.39
CA GLU A 477 7.38 7.42 -24.95
C GLU A 477 8.23 8.49 -24.26
N PHE A 478 9.33 8.89 -24.85
CA PHE A 478 10.21 9.94 -24.36
C PHE A 478 9.51 11.30 -24.34
N SER A 479 8.74 11.61 -25.40
CA SER A 479 8.00 12.87 -25.51
C SER A 479 6.90 13.05 -24.47
N PHE A 480 6.36 11.95 -23.91
CA PHE A 480 5.37 11.96 -22.82
C PHE A 480 5.98 12.15 -21.42
N GLY A 481 7.29 12.35 -21.34
CA GLY A 481 8.01 12.59 -20.10
C GLY A 481 9.15 11.60 -19.89
N THR A 482 10.25 12.10 -19.35
CA THR A 482 11.48 11.33 -19.09
C THR A 482 12.16 11.83 -17.82
N ILE A 483 13.29 11.24 -17.45
CA ILE A 483 14.15 11.77 -16.37
C ILE A 483 14.86 13.01 -16.90
N PRO A 484 14.76 14.16 -16.22
CA PRO A 484 15.39 15.40 -16.69
C PRO A 484 16.89 15.22 -16.96
N GLY A 485 17.32 15.63 -18.16
CA GLY A 485 18.70 15.49 -18.63
C GLY A 485 19.01 14.19 -19.37
N ALA A 486 18.04 13.32 -19.56
CA ALA A 486 18.20 12.11 -20.34
C ALA A 486 18.23 12.36 -21.85
N VAL A 487 19.05 11.59 -22.56
CA VAL A 487 19.09 11.52 -24.01
C VAL A 487 18.27 10.31 -24.45
N ASN A 488 17.47 10.43 -25.50
CA ASN A 488 16.74 9.30 -26.04
C ASN A 488 17.59 8.55 -27.07
N ILE A 489 17.86 7.29 -26.78
CA ILE A 489 18.47 6.34 -27.71
C ILE A 489 17.66 5.04 -27.61
N PRO A 490 16.70 4.82 -28.51
CA PRO A 490 15.86 3.63 -28.47
C PRO A 490 16.69 2.33 -28.49
N LEU A 491 16.20 1.28 -27.80
CA LEU A 491 16.89 -0.03 -27.77
C LEU A 491 17.26 -0.52 -29.17
N ASP A 492 16.34 -0.42 -30.12
CA ASP A 492 16.52 -0.99 -31.47
C ASP A 492 17.57 -0.24 -32.29
N GLU A 493 17.80 1.04 -31.97
CA GLU A 493 18.79 1.92 -32.58
C GLU A 493 20.13 1.96 -31.81
N MET A 494 20.20 1.34 -30.63
CA MET A 494 21.36 1.43 -29.70
C MET A 494 22.71 1.12 -30.36
N ARG A 495 22.74 0.17 -31.30
CA ARG A 495 23.98 -0.25 -31.99
C ARG A 495 24.50 0.79 -32.98
N GLU A 496 23.62 1.64 -33.49
CA GLU A 496 23.97 2.70 -34.46
C GLU A 496 24.51 3.95 -33.74
N HIS A 497 24.14 4.13 -32.47
CA HIS A 497 24.51 5.29 -31.64
C HIS A 497 25.69 5.03 -30.67
N LEU A 498 26.41 3.91 -30.81
CA LEU A 498 27.53 3.58 -29.91
C LEU A 498 28.62 4.68 -29.85
N ALA A 499 28.90 5.35 -30.97
CA ALA A 499 29.89 6.41 -31.03
C ALA A 499 29.54 7.67 -30.23
N GLU A 500 28.26 7.85 -29.90
CA GLU A 500 27.74 9.01 -29.15
C GLU A 500 27.79 8.76 -27.62
N ILE A 501 28.03 7.52 -27.20
CA ILE A 501 28.05 7.11 -25.79
C ILE A 501 29.47 7.15 -25.26
N PRO A 502 29.76 7.96 -24.21
CA PRO A 502 31.12 8.09 -23.68
C PRO A 502 31.54 6.81 -22.96
N THR A 503 32.83 6.44 -23.10
CA THR A 503 33.44 5.31 -22.41
C THR A 503 34.10 5.68 -21.08
N ASP A 504 34.40 6.95 -20.90
CA ASP A 504 35.12 7.53 -19.76
C ASP A 504 34.16 8.09 -18.66
N LYS A 505 32.88 8.20 -18.96
CA LYS A 505 31.85 8.71 -18.05
C LYS A 505 30.88 7.58 -17.65
N PRO A 506 30.37 7.57 -16.42
CA PRO A 506 29.32 6.62 -16.03
C PRO A 506 28.05 6.81 -16.86
N VAL A 507 27.47 5.71 -17.30
CA VAL A 507 26.22 5.70 -18.08
C VAL A 507 25.13 4.97 -17.30
N VAL A 508 23.95 5.57 -17.22
CA VAL A 508 22.77 4.94 -16.65
C VAL A 508 21.70 4.80 -17.72
N LEU A 509 21.28 3.58 -17.93
CA LEU A 509 20.24 3.20 -18.89
C LEU A 509 18.91 2.97 -18.17
N PHE A 510 17.83 3.38 -18.77
CA PHE A 510 16.50 3.09 -18.27
C PHE A 510 15.47 2.97 -19.39
N CYS A 511 14.40 2.27 -19.12
CA CYS A 511 13.18 2.28 -19.93
C CYS A 511 11.96 2.38 -19.00
N ALA A 512 10.77 2.07 -19.46
CA ALA A 512 9.56 2.13 -18.64
C ALA A 512 9.67 1.30 -17.34
N VAL A 513 10.14 0.03 -17.42
CA VAL A 513 10.11 -0.94 -16.31
C VAL A 513 11.45 -1.66 -16.05
N GLY A 514 12.50 -1.37 -16.83
CA GLY A 514 13.86 -1.90 -16.66
C GLY A 514 14.31 -2.94 -17.68
N LEU A 515 13.42 -3.60 -18.44
CA LEU A 515 13.78 -4.67 -19.37
C LEU A 515 14.59 -4.16 -20.58
N ARG A 516 14.10 -3.16 -21.32
CA ARG A 516 14.81 -2.58 -22.48
C ARG A 516 16.13 -1.94 -22.03
N GLY A 517 16.14 -1.31 -20.85
CA GLY A 517 17.38 -0.79 -20.25
C GLY A 517 18.40 -1.89 -19.99
N TYR A 518 17.98 -3.07 -19.48
CA TYR A 518 18.85 -4.24 -19.32
C TYR A 518 19.38 -4.75 -20.66
N LEU A 519 18.54 -4.87 -21.69
CA LEU A 519 18.96 -5.32 -23.01
C LEU A 519 19.99 -4.36 -23.62
N SER A 520 19.76 -3.05 -23.54
CA SER A 520 20.71 -2.02 -23.96
C SER A 520 22.03 -2.08 -23.18
N LEU A 521 21.95 -2.28 -21.86
CA LEU A 521 23.13 -2.49 -21.01
C LEU A 521 23.96 -3.68 -21.48
N ARG A 522 23.31 -4.79 -21.84
CA ARG A 522 24.01 -5.98 -22.36
C ARG A 522 24.69 -5.70 -23.71
N ILE A 523 24.07 -4.91 -24.57
CA ILE A 523 24.67 -4.45 -25.83
C ILE A 523 25.97 -3.66 -25.52
N LEU A 524 25.87 -2.63 -24.66
CA LEU A 524 27.01 -1.80 -24.31
C LEU A 524 28.15 -2.62 -23.67
N MET A 525 27.82 -3.48 -22.70
CA MET A 525 28.81 -4.35 -22.06
C MET A 525 29.49 -5.27 -23.10
N GLY A 526 28.76 -5.84 -24.05
CA GLY A 526 29.26 -6.64 -25.15
C GLY A 526 30.21 -5.86 -26.08
N CYS A 527 29.97 -4.55 -26.22
CA CYS A 527 30.83 -3.64 -26.99
C CYS A 527 31.97 -3.02 -26.16
N GLY A 528 32.23 -3.51 -24.94
CA GLY A 528 33.39 -3.14 -24.13
C GLY A 528 33.17 -2.04 -23.12
N TYR A 529 31.97 -1.46 -23.01
CA TYR A 529 31.64 -0.47 -21.97
C TYR A 529 31.66 -1.12 -20.58
N ARG A 530 32.31 -0.50 -19.61
CA ARG A 530 32.51 -1.07 -18.26
C ARG A 530 31.75 -0.34 -17.17
N ASN A 531 31.48 0.95 -17.36
CA ASN A 531 30.83 1.79 -16.36
C ASN A 531 29.36 2.09 -16.77
N VAL A 532 28.58 1.03 -16.90
CA VAL A 532 27.16 1.10 -17.29
C VAL A 532 26.28 0.45 -16.24
N ARG A 533 25.15 1.08 -15.91
CA ARG A 533 24.18 0.60 -14.90
C ARG A 533 22.77 0.73 -15.44
N ASN A 534 21.88 -0.18 -15.02
CA ASN A 534 20.46 -0.14 -15.32
C ASN A 534 19.68 0.38 -14.11
N LEU A 535 18.74 1.29 -14.33
CA LEU A 535 17.86 1.82 -13.28
C LEU A 535 16.86 0.75 -12.82
N ILE A 536 16.91 0.40 -11.53
CA ILE A 536 16.01 -0.59 -10.90
C ILE A 536 14.56 -0.14 -11.05
N GLY A 537 13.73 -0.97 -11.67
CA GLY A 537 12.29 -0.70 -11.87
C GLY A 537 11.99 0.41 -12.89
N GLY A 538 13.03 0.94 -13.58
CA GLY A 538 12.90 1.89 -14.67
C GLY A 538 12.23 3.23 -14.33
N TYR A 539 11.75 3.91 -15.36
CA TYR A 539 11.08 5.21 -15.25
C TYR A 539 9.85 5.17 -14.34
N LYS A 540 9.06 4.08 -14.39
CA LYS A 540 7.86 3.92 -13.58
C LYS A 540 8.16 4.01 -12.07
N THR A 541 9.20 3.32 -11.60
CA THR A 541 9.62 3.41 -10.19
C THR A 541 10.19 4.78 -9.85
N TYR A 542 11.01 5.35 -10.73
CA TYR A 542 11.61 6.67 -10.54
C TYR A 542 10.53 7.76 -10.47
N SER A 543 9.68 7.87 -11.49
CA SER A 543 8.66 8.92 -11.58
C SER A 543 7.66 8.87 -10.42
N THR A 544 7.25 7.66 -10.01
CA THR A 544 6.33 7.51 -8.87
C THR A 544 7.01 7.89 -7.55
N ALA A 545 8.28 7.50 -7.36
CA ALA A 545 9.02 7.79 -6.14
C ALA A 545 9.46 9.26 -6.01
N THR A 546 9.58 9.98 -7.14
CA THR A 546 9.96 11.40 -7.17
C THR A 546 8.78 12.34 -7.42
N ALA A 547 7.58 11.79 -7.65
CA ALA A 547 6.38 12.59 -7.85
C ALA A 547 6.14 13.51 -6.63
N PRO A 548 5.94 14.82 -6.85
CA PRO A 548 5.58 15.71 -5.77
C PRO A 548 4.22 15.29 -5.19
N LEU A 549 4.14 15.22 -3.87
CA LEU A 549 2.84 15.17 -3.21
C LEU A 549 2.20 16.57 -3.31
N PRO A 550 0.86 16.66 -3.45
CA PRO A 550 0.19 17.96 -3.48
C PRO A 550 0.67 18.82 -2.31
N SER A 551 1.21 19.99 -2.60
CA SER A 551 1.62 20.91 -1.56
C SER A 551 0.42 21.26 -0.68
N LEU A 552 0.65 21.43 0.63
CA LEU A 552 -0.35 21.76 1.65
C LEU A 552 -1.06 23.13 1.45
N SER A 553 -0.98 23.73 0.25
CA SER A 553 -1.60 25.01 -0.08
C SER A 553 -3.07 24.82 -0.44
N ALA A 554 -3.94 25.34 0.41
CA ALA A 554 -5.36 25.65 0.32
C ALA A 554 -6.30 24.51 -0.15
N PRO A 555 -7.48 24.37 0.47
CA PRO A 555 -8.53 23.50 -0.08
C PRO A 555 -8.84 24.02 -1.49
N ALA A 556 -8.75 23.19 -2.49
CA ALA A 556 -9.37 23.45 -3.78
C ALA A 556 -10.83 23.81 -3.49
N GLY A 557 -11.20 25.05 -3.78
CA GLY A 557 -12.57 25.51 -3.63
C GLY A 557 -13.47 24.54 -4.37
N GLY A 558 -14.37 23.93 -3.64
CA GLY A 558 -15.35 23.01 -4.19
C GLY A 558 -16.21 23.71 -5.24
N GLY A 559 -15.85 23.49 -6.48
CA GLY A 559 -16.71 23.71 -7.63
C GLY A 559 -17.42 22.38 -7.93
N SER A 560 -18.22 21.87 -6.99
CA SER A 560 -19.25 20.90 -7.32
C SER A 560 -20.50 21.65 -7.78
N SER A 561 -20.64 21.87 -9.06
CA SER A 561 -21.94 22.07 -9.63
C SER A 561 -22.67 20.73 -9.62
N SER A 562 -23.23 20.37 -8.47
CA SER A 562 -24.33 19.43 -8.41
C SER A 562 -25.55 20.13 -8.97
N SER A 563 -25.80 19.99 -10.26
CA SER A 563 -27.13 20.24 -10.80
C SER A 563 -28.04 19.13 -10.29
N SER A 564 -28.76 19.40 -9.22
CA SER A 564 -29.97 18.69 -8.84
C SER A 564 -30.96 18.80 -10.01
N VAL A 565 -31.18 17.71 -10.69
CA VAL A 565 -32.32 17.60 -11.65
C VAL A 565 -33.53 17.30 -10.81
N GLU A 566 -34.32 18.32 -10.52
CA GLU A 566 -35.74 18.15 -10.10
C GLU A 566 -36.50 17.50 -11.27
N ALA A 567 -37.20 16.44 -10.93
CA ALA A 567 -38.16 15.83 -11.85
C ALA A 567 -39.33 16.79 -12.11
N ALA A 568 -39.33 17.37 -13.29
CA ALA A 568 -40.55 17.97 -13.86
C ALA A 568 -41.10 17.02 -14.93
N THR A 569 -42.25 16.44 -14.64
CA THR A 569 -43.13 15.80 -15.62
C THR A 569 -43.78 16.87 -16.42
N ASP A 570 -43.52 16.96 -17.74
CA ASP A 570 -44.48 17.53 -18.70
C ASP A 570 -44.29 16.84 -20.04
N ASP A 571 -45.43 16.40 -20.56
CA ASP A 571 -45.66 15.80 -21.86
C ASP A 571 -45.28 16.74 -23.02
N VAL A 572 -44.42 16.27 -23.96
CA VAL A 572 -44.35 16.81 -25.34
C VAL A 572 -43.97 15.68 -26.31
N PRO A 573 -44.54 15.66 -27.54
CA PRO A 573 -44.72 14.48 -28.35
C PRO A 573 -43.44 14.03 -29.08
N ALA A 574 -43.43 12.73 -29.35
CA ALA A 574 -42.47 12.06 -30.21
C ALA A 574 -42.47 12.62 -31.64
N ASP A 575 -41.34 13.16 -32.05
CA ASP A 575 -40.78 12.88 -33.39
C ASP A 575 -39.45 13.64 -33.56
N ALA A 576 -38.33 12.95 -33.44
CA ALA A 576 -37.08 13.20 -34.15
C ALA A 576 -36.12 12.03 -33.89
N SER A 577 -35.89 11.23 -34.89
CA SER A 577 -34.90 10.17 -34.94
C SER A 577 -33.50 10.73 -34.69
N VAL A 578 -33.05 10.70 -33.42
CA VAL A 578 -31.64 10.86 -33.07
C VAL A 578 -30.98 9.50 -33.26
N SER A 579 -30.24 9.35 -34.35
CA SER A 579 -29.36 8.20 -34.57
C SER A 579 -28.45 8.05 -33.36
N LYS A 580 -28.52 6.94 -32.65
CA LYS A 580 -27.51 6.54 -31.68
C LYS A 580 -26.17 6.51 -32.39
N LYS A 581 -25.33 7.54 -32.16
CA LYS A 581 -23.95 7.52 -32.65
C LYS A 581 -23.25 6.38 -31.95
N GLU A 582 -22.72 5.42 -32.67
CA GLU A 582 -21.96 4.31 -32.13
C GLU A 582 -20.70 4.85 -31.46
N THR A 583 -20.49 4.49 -30.19
CA THR A 583 -19.25 4.79 -29.46
C THR A 583 -18.25 3.68 -29.79
N LEU A 584 -17.11 4.05 -30.37
CA LEU A 584 -16.03 3.10 -30.65
C LEU A 584 -15.40 2.65 -29.33
N LYS A 585 -15.46 1.34 -29.01
CA LYS A 585 -14.91 0.78 -27.79
C LYS A 585 -13.55 0.16 -28.01
N ILE A 586 -12.58 0.52 -27.16
CA ILE A 586 -11.19 0.05 -27.23
C ILE A 586 -10.79 -0.55 -25.89
N ASN A 587 -10.25 -1.74 -25.94
CA ASN A 587 -9.62 -2.37 -24.78
C ASN A 587 -8.09 -2.20 -24.90
N ALA A 588 -7.53 -1.34 -24.03
CA ALA A 588 -6.10 -1.09 -23.88
C ALA A 588 -5.56 -1.67 -22.56
N CYS A 589 -6.30 -2.59 -21.91
CA CYS A 589 -5.84 -3.28 -20.70
C CYS A 589 -4.54 -4.05 -20.98
N GLY A 590 -3.64 -4.04 -20.00
CA GLY A 590 -2.32 -4.67 -20.13
C GLY A 590 -1.28 -3.84 -20.89
N LEU A 591 -1.68 -2.79 -21.61
CA LEU A 591 -0.75 -1.83 -22.19
C LEU A 591 -0.25 -0.87 -21.10
N GLN A 592 1.04 -0.61 -21.10
CA GLN A 592 1.64 0.42 -20.25
C GLN A 592 1.74 1.75 -21.01
N CYS A 593 1.73 2.86 -20.27
CA CYS A 593 1.91 4.18 -20.87
C CYS A 593 3.19 4.21 -21.74
N PRO A 594 3.13 4.75 -23.01
CA PRO A 594 2.02 5.50 -23.59
C PRO A 594 1.02 4.64 -24.40
N GLY A 595 1.10 3.30 -24.32
CA GLY A 595 0.27 2.38 -25.13
C GLY A 595 -1.22 2.76 -25.18
N PRO A 596 -1.89 2.98 -24.04
CA PRO A 596 -3.29 3.37 -24.02
C PRO A 596 -3.57 4.70 -24.76
N ILE A 597 -2.74 5.74 -24.52
CA ILE A 597 -2.94 7.04 -25.16
C ILE A 597 -2.66 7.00 -26.66
N MET A 598 -1.76 6.14 -27.11
CA MET A 598 -1.51 5.89 -28.54
C MET A 598 -2.73 5.22 -29.20
N GLN A 599 -3.42 4.32 -28.51
CA GLN A 599 -4.66 3.73 -29.00
C GLN A 599 -5.78 4.79 -29.08
N VAL A 600 -5.89 5.69 -28.08
CA VAL A 600 -6.80 6.84 -28.15
C VAL A 600 -6.53 7.66 -29.40
N LYS A 601 -5.28 8.09 -29.63
CA LYS A 601 -4.89 8.90 -30.78
C LYS A 601 -5.27 8.22 -32.08
N LYS A 602 -4.90 6.95 -32.27
CA LYS A 602 -5.22 6.17 -33.46
C LYS A 602 -6.73 6.07 -33.72
N ALA A 603 -7.51 5.84 -32.66
CA ALA A 603 -8.96 5.78 -32.77
C ALA A 603 -9.57 7.15 -33.10
N MET A 604 -9.09 8.21 -32.43
CA MET A 604 -9.55 9.57 -32.68
C MET A 604 -9.23 10.03 -34.11
N ASP A 605 -8.11 9.57 -34.71
CA ASP A 605 -7.78 9.85 -36.10
C ASP A 605 -8.77 9.18 -37.07
N SER A 606 -9.37 8.03 -36.67
CA SER A 606 -10.28 7.24 -37.52
C SER A 606 -11.76 7.63 -37.45
N ILE A 607 -12.18 8.44 -36.48
CA ILE A 607 -13.56 8.84 -36.25
C ILE A 607 -13.83 10.28 -36.71
N ALA A 608 -15.09 10.65 -36.91
CA ALA A 608 -15.50 12.00 -37.26
C ALA A 608 -15.64 12.92 -36.05
N VAL A 609 -15.61 14.25 -36.28
CA VAL A 609 -15.84 15.25 -35.22
C VAL A 609 -17.22 15.04 -34.59
N GLY A 610 -17.30 15.04 -33.28
CA GLY A 610 -18.48 14.79 -32.46
C GLY A 610 -18.79 13.30 -32.24
N GLU A 611 -18.00 12.37 -32.81
CA GLU A 611 -18.07 10.96 -32.44
C GLU A 611 -17.24 10.66 -31.18
N ARG A 612 -17.50 9.51 -30.55
CA ARG A 612 -16.95 9.17 -29.25
C ARG A 612 -16.13 7.89 -29.28
N VAL A 613 -15.07 7.88 -28.49
CA VAL A 613 -14.25 6.71 -28.18
C VAL A 613 -14.35 6.43 -26.68
N GLU A 614 -14.73 5.20 -26.34
CA GLU A 614 -14.61 4.66 -24.98
C GLU A 614 -13.38 3.77 -24.94
N ILE A 615 -12.44 4.08 -24.05
CA ILE A 615 -11.23 3.30 -23.90
C ILE A 615 -11.07 2.85 -22.44
N VAL A 616 -10.74 1.58 -22.27
CA VAL A 616 -10.45 0.97 -20.97
C VAL A 616 -8.97 0.62 -20.93
N ALA A 617 -8.26 1.06 -19.88
CA ALA A 617 -6.85 0.75 -19.66
C ALA A 617 -6.60 0.36 -18.21
N THR A 618 -5.50 -0.34 -17.95
CA THR A 618 -5.07 -0.74 -16.60
C THR A 618 -3.83 0.02 -16.10
N ASP A 619 -3.42 1.05 -16.84
CA ASP A 619 -2.34 1.94 -16.44
C ASP A 619 -2.87 3.10 -15.60
N ALA A 620 -2.40 3.27 -14.37
CA ALA A 620 -2.84 4.31 -13.44
C ALA A 620 -2.55 5.74 -13.92
N GLY A 621 -1.57 5.92 -14.80
CA GLY A 621 -1.26 7.21 -15.44
C GLY A 621 -2.26 7.58 -16.53
N PHE A 622 -2.87 6.61 -17.17
CA PHE A 622 -3.70 6.80 -18.38
C PHE A 622 -4.82 7.82 -18.19
N ALA A 623 -5.56 7.76 -17.10
CA ALA A 623 -6.71 8.64 -16.90
C ALA A 623 -6.31 10.12 -16.71
N ARG A 624 -5.12 10.38 -16.18
CA ARG A 624 -4.52 11.72 -16.09
C ARG A 624 -3.98 12.16 -17.45
N ASP A 625 -3.26 11.27 -18.11
CA ASP A 625 -2.65 11.54 -19.41
C ASP A 625 -3.72 11.78 -20.49
N ALA A 626 -4.85 11.04 -20.45
CA ALA A 626 -6.00 11.24 -21.33
C ALA A 626 -6.65 12.62 -21.11
N SER A 627 -6.76 13.09 -19.85
CA SER A 627 -7.27 14.44 -19.56
C SER A 627 -6.35 15.51 -20.13
N ALA A 628 -5.04 15.43 -19.85
CA ALA A 628 -4.05 16.36 -20.35
C ALA A 628 -3.99 16.35 -21.90
N TRP A 629 -4.12 15.17 -22.50
CA TRP A 629 -4.17 15.01 -23.95
C TRP A 629 -5.42 15.67 -24.56
N CYS A 630 -6.60 15.52 -23.94
CA CYS A 630 -7.82 16.21 -24.39
C CYS A 630 -7.65 17.73 -24.34
N ASP A 631 -7.09 18.27 -23.24
CA ASP A 631 -6.85 19.70 -23.08
C ASP A 631 -5.90 20.26 -24.16
N THR A 632 -4.90 19.47 -24.58
CA THR A 632 -3.91 19.89 -25.58
C THR A 632 -4.38 19.71 -27.03
N THR A 633 -5.28 18.77 -27.29
CA THR A 633 -5.72 18.42 -28.67
C THR A 633 -7.08 18.99 -29.05
N GLY A 634 -7.76 19.68 -28.14
CA GLY A 634 -9.09 20.24 -28.38
C GLY A 634 -10.21 19.20 -28.39
N ASN A 635 -9.91 17.97 -27.98
CA ASN A 635 -10.91 16.93 -27.75
C ASN A 635 -11.60 17.13 -26.39
N LYS A 636 -12.78 16.57 -26.23
CA LYS A 636 -13.57 16.74 -25.01
C LYS A 636 -13.63 15.47 -24.21
N LEU A 637 -13.13 15.50 -22.97
CA LEU A 637 -13.33 14.43 -22.02
C LEU A 637 -14.79 14.46 -21.53
N ILE A 638 -15.55 13.38 -21.81
CA ILE A 638 -16.97 13.27 -21.48
C ILE A 638 -17.18 12.57 -20.15
N GLU A 639 -16.49 11.45 -19.95
CA GLU A 639 -16.67 10.60 -18.78
C GLU A 639 -15.35 9.98 -18.36
N LYS A 640 -15.18 9.79 -17.07
CA LYS A 640 -14.03 9.12 -16.46
C LYS A 640 -14.51 8.24 -15.33
N HIS A 641 -14.21 6.95 -15.41
CA HIS A 641 -14.58 5.97 -14.42
C HIS A 641 -13.36 5.14 -14.01
N ASP A 642 -13.25 4.79 -12.72
CA ASP A 642 -12.17 3.97 -12.17
C ASP A 642 -12.76 2.86 -11.31
N GLU A 643 -12.54 1.62 -11.70
CA GLU A 643 -12.98 0.43 -10.96
C GLU A 643 -11.89 -0.64 -11.01
N LYS A 644 -11.43 -1.08 -9.82
CA LYS A 644 -10.47 -2.18 -9.64
C LYS A 644 -9.21 -2.08 -10.52
N GLY A 645 -8.65 -0.86 -10.62
CA GLY A 645 -7.46 -0.61 -11.43
C GLY A 645 -7.72 -0.62 -12.94
N ARG A 646 -8.97 -0.53 -13.36
CA ARG A 646 -9.38 -0.25 -14.72
C ARG A 646 -9.85 1.19 -14.81
N TYR A 647 -9.29 1.91 -15.75
CA TYR A 647 -9.57 3.31 -16.02
C TYR A 647 -10.32 3.40 -17.33
N THR A 648 -11.62 3.68 -17.27
CA THR A 648 -12.46 3.91 -18.44
C THR A 648 -12.56 5.40 -18.70
N VAL A 649 -12.27 5.81 -19.91
CA VAL A 649 -12.35 7.21 -20.36
C VAL A 649 -13.18 7.27 -21.63
N VAL A 650 -14.16 8.19 -21.67
CA VAL A 650 -14.94 8.49 -22.86
C VAL A 650 -14.53 9.86 -23.39
N ILE A 651 -14.05 9.88 -24.63
CA ILE A 651 -13.54 11.10 -25.29
C ILE A 651 -14.37 11.37 -26.53
N GLU A 652 -14.84 12.59 -26.71
CA GLU A 652 -15.51 13.06 -27.89
C GLU A 652 -14.53 13.86 -28.76
N LYS A 653 -14.48 13.55 -30.07
CA LYS A 653 -13.60 14.25 -30.99
C LYS A 653 -14.05 15.69 -31.18
N GLY A 654 -13.20 16.62 -30.75
CA GLY A 654 -13.39 18.05 -30.95
C GLY A 654 -13.17 18.47 -32.41
N ALA A 655 -13.74 19.60 -32.80
CA ALA A 655 -13.33 20.27 -34.03
C ALA A 655 -11.88 20.74 -33.91
N PRO A 656 -11.05 20.65 -34.95
CA PRO A 656 -9.74 21.26 -34.93
C PRO A 656 -9.90 22.72 -34.49
N ALA A 657 -9.17 23.16 -33.47
CA ALA A 657 -9.27 24.51 -32.93
C ALA A 657 -9.00 25.51 -34.07
N CYS A 658 -10.06 26.06 -34.63
CA CYS A 658 -9.97 27.24 -35.44
C CYS A 658 -9.57 28.38 -34.52
N THR A 659 -8.34 28.83 -34.59
CA THR A 659 -7.91 30.06 -33.96
C THR A 659 -8.78 31.18 -34.50
N SER A 660 -9.83 31.58 -33.76
CA SER A 660 -10.53 32.81 -34.00
C SER A 660 -9.54 33.97 -33.72
N ALA A 661 -9.06 34.55 -34.79
CA ALA A 661 -8.30 35.77 -34.74
C ALA A 661 -9.20 36.90 -34.22
N SER A 662 -9.04 37.23 -32.92
CA SER A 662 -9.51 38.53 -32.45
C SER A 662 -8.58 39.61 -32.99
N ASN A 663 -9.13 40.53 -33.74
CA ASN A 663 -8.47 41.67 -34.34
C ASN A 663 -7.72 42.50 -33.29
N VAL A 664 -6.41 42.43 -33.34
CA VAL A 664 -5.53 43.51 -32.82
C VAL A 664 -4.85 44.10 -34.04
N SER A 665 -5.11 45.40 -34.25
CA SER A 665 -4.61 46.18 -35.38
C SER A 665 -3.09 46.16 -35.44
N ALA A 666 -2.58 45.87 -36.62
CA ALA A 666 -1.17 45.74 -36.93
C ALA A 666 -0.45 47.11 -36.92
N ALA A 667 0.65 47.18 -36.13
CA ALA A 667 1.78 48.03 -36.44
C ALA A 667 2.93 47.10 -36.88
N GLY A 668 3.46 47.35 -38.07
CA GLY A 668 4.27 46.46 -38.88
C GLY A 668 5.50 45.86 -38.19
N GLY A 669 5.57 44.56 -38.27
CA GLY A 669 6.73 43.73 -37.98
C GLY A 669 6.37 42.27 -38.18
N ARG A 670 7.04 41.58 -39.13
CA ARG A 670 6.79 40.19 -39.51
C ARG A 670 7.41 39.20 -38.53
N GLY A 671 7.16 39.31 -37.19
CA GLY A 671 7.65 38.39 -36.21
C GLY A 671 6.52 37.99 -35.23
N LYS A 672 6.42 36.72 -34.87
CA LYS A 672 5.56 36.27 -33.77
C LYS A 672 6.40 36.07 -32.53
N THR A 673 6.04 36.77 -31.43
CA THR A 673 6.66 36.57 -30.11
C THR A 673 5.77 35.67 -29.28
N LEU A 674 6.32 34.57 -28.82
CA LEU A 674 5.68 33.67 -27.84
C LEU A 674 6.32 33.94 -26.47
N ILE A 675 5.51 34.35 -25.52
CA ILE A 675 5.96 34.61 -24.14
C ILE A 675 5.44 33.48 -23.27
N LEU A 676 6.36 32.77 -22.61
CA LEU A 676 6.06 31.75 -21.62
C LEU A 676 6.01 32.39 -20.22
N PHE A 677 4.88 32.23 -19.51
CA PHE A 677 4.67 32.72 -18.16
C PHE A 677 4.74 31.60 -17.12
N SER A 678 5.36 30.45 -17.44
CA SER A 678 5.42 29.30 -16.53
C SER A 678 6.80 28.65 -16.61
N ASP A 679 7.34 28.31 -15.47
CA ASP A 679 8.51 27.46 -15.27
C ASP A 679 8.19 25.96 -15.34
N ASP A 680 6.94 25.62 -15.66
CA ASP A 680 6.47 24.26 -15.86
C ASP A 680 6.99 23.71 -17.19
N LEU A 681 7.92 22.76 -17.10
CA LEU A 681 8.62 22.18 -18.25
C LEU A 681 7.68 21.56 -19.28
N ASP A 682 6.55 20.99 -18.86
CA ASP A 682 5.57 20.34 -19.74
C ASP A 682 4.82 21.40 -20.59
N LYS A 683 4.53 22.56 -20.04
CA LYS A 683 3.93 23.69 -20.76
C LYS A 683 4.93 24.36 -21.70
N ALA A 684 6.21 24.43 -21.29
CA ALA A 684 7.29 24.91 -22.13
C ALA A 684 7.50 24.02 -23.37
N LEU A 685 7.50 22.70 -23.17
CA LEU A 685 7.62 21.71 -24.27
C LEU A 685 6.40 21.74 -25.22
N ALA A 686 5.18 21.82 -24.69
CA ALA A 686 3.96 21.96 -25.51
C ALA A 686 3.99 23.24 -26.34
N THR A 687 4.48 24.34 -25.79
CA THR A 687 4.63 25.63 -26.51
C THR A 687 5.71 25.55 -27.59
N PHE A 688 6.80 24.81 -27.33
CA PHE A 688 7.88 24.59 -28.32
C PHE A 688 7.43 23.71 -29.49
N VAL A 689 6.64 22.66 -29.23
CA VAL A 689 6.04 21.80 -30.27
C VAL A 689 5.04 22.59 -31.11
N LEU A 690 4.21 23.43 -30.49
CA LEU A 690 3.27 24.30 -31.22
C LEU A 690 4.00 25.35 -32.05
N ALA A 691 5.11 25.90 -31.57
CA ALA A 691 5.95 26.83 -32.31
C ALA A 691 6.60 26.16 -33.53
N ASN A 692 7.13 24.95 -33.39
CA ASN A 692 7.71 24.17 -34.49
C ASN A 692 6.66 23.76 -35.54
N LEU A 693 5.48 23.32 -35.13
CA LEU A 693 4.37 23.01 -36.07
C LEU A 693 3.91 24.25 -36.86
N SER A 694 3.99 25.44 -36.24
CA SER A 694 3.65 26.70 -36.94
C SER A 694 4.75 27.17 -37.90
N LEU A 695 6.02 26.77 -37.67
CA LEU A 695 7.17 27.05 -38.52
C LEU A 695 7.20 26.21 -39.83
N ILE A 696 6.63 25.00 -39.78
CA ILE A 696 6.56 24.11 -40.98
C ILE A 696 5.66 24.69 -42.11
N HIS A 697 4.81 25.63 -41.75
CA HIS A 697 3.91 26.30 -42.73
C HIS A 697 4.34 27.72 -43.11
N ILE A 698 5.54 28.17 -42.72
CA ILE A 698 6.03 29.51 -43.06
C ILE A 698 7.29 29.40 -43.94
N SER A 699 7.25 29.97 -45.12
CA SER A 699 8.29 29.91 -46.14
C SER A 699 9.46 30.89 -45.95
N GLU A 700 9.66 31.44 -44.75
CA GLU A 700 10.79 32.37 -44.44
C GLU A 700 11.41 32.10 -43.06
N PRO A 701 12.73 32.26 -42.86
CA PRO A 701 13.43 31.91 -41.63
C PRO A 701 13.10 32.87 -40.47
N THR A 702 12.65 32.31 -39.37
CA THR A 702 12.36 33.02 -38.12
C THR A 702 13.48 32.79 -37.10
N ARG A 703 14.01 33.85 -36.51
CA ARG A 703 14.97 33.73 -35.39
C ARG A 703 14.24 33.57 -34.06
N LEU A 704 14.58 32.55 -33.34
CA LEU A 704 14.16 32.36 -31.93
C LEU A 704 15.14 33.07 -31.00
N GLN A 705 14.64 33.92 -30.13
CA GLN A 705 15.41 34.53 -29.04
C GLN A 705 14.81 34.05 -27.70
N LEU A 706 15.60 33.34 -26.94
CA LEU A 706 15.29 32.97 -25.54
C LEU A 706 15.70 34.17 -24.66
N ILE A 707 14.76 34.66 -23.87
CA ILE A 707 15.02 35.63 -22.80
C ILE A 707 14.92 34.82 -21.50
N SER A 708 16.05 34.74 -20.80
CA SER A 708 16.18 34.07 -19.48
C SER A 708 15.52 34.90 -18.37
#